data_2dddb92f13b50e6e874a975c67a7429b
#
_entry.id   2dddb92f13b50e6e874a975c67a7429b
#
_cell.length_a   1.000
_cell.length_b   1.000
_cell.length_c   1.000
_cell.angle_alpha   90.00
_cell.angle_beta   90.00
_cell.angle_gamma   90.00
#
_symmetry.space_group_name_H-M   'P 1'
#
loop_
_entity.id
_entity.type
_entity.pdbx_description
1 polymer ?
#
loop_
_entity_poly.entity_id
_entity_poly.type
_entity_poly.pdbx_seq_one_letter_code
_entity_poly.pdbx_strand_id
1 'polypeptide(L)'
;MILESGILLAHGPLQQRIVLDAAWERPVRALSAAPFGRDAFTALAPDRAAAPAVFRALRERQLIVPEGCDEVAALRDSFGRRPEDSGHDAAAPAASWPASRYGLPQRLSTAAAAAGAGKPVRVLLIGGCVTQFTEEPLHALGRELGLDVRTEHVWPGPSADLARSVRRSRPDVTVYQPGVQPFLTGLFDGAHTCDDEERAHRLALMKNALTLSVRALAEALEGSLGLVHNVAPPALSPFGRFDFAEEYGLRRVVAELNLHIDRCVRGHSHLMVVDEERLVARYGAAALFDDLVFPFGHHGGSVDPGDERPHQLPALGRALAGEYLACLRAHRGIGRIKLVVTDLDGTLWPGIAADDGFDWIDGDATSRWTHLGLHQALSVLKSRGVLLATCSKGDAHATLGTWEKAADRLPLGPDDFVLHRINWLAKSENIADLCTRLGFTPDQVLFLDDNPVERAETATALPGLHVAEGPVHGFRELLLSSAALEGGRRTREAARRTDTTRAMLRREELRAGLDRNAFLRSLDVRVRVTRAGEEHLARAAELFNRTNQFTTTAWRTTPEELRRVLTEPDTHLHVGDVCDRFGDYGLTAACLVRNGTVTAFAMSCRVIGLDAAVPFLVAALEDGAGGRHALSAGLTGRIVVTDRNTPARELFADAGFEARGDDGLYLLTDPGRLPELSELPVTVLSATAAGAGGP
;
A
#
# COMPACT_ATOMS: atom_id res chain seq x y z
N MET A 1 -38.88 2.25 -16.36
CA MET A 1 -39.22 0.98 -15.67
C MET A 1 -40.30 1.29 -14.65
N ILE A 2 -41.39 0.50 -14.63
CA ILE A 2 -42.48 0.64 -13.67
C ILE A 2 -42.12 -0.21 -12.45
N LEU A 3 -42.19 0.38 -11.26
CA LEU A 3 -41.96 -0.27 -9.98
C LEU A 3 -43.27 -0.35 -9.22
N GLU A 4 -43.42 -1.23 -8.24
CA GLU A 4 -44.58 -1.28 -7.35
C GLU A 4 -44.85 0.05 -6.63
N SER A 5 -43.79 0.82 -6.37
CA SER A 5 -43.82 2.13 -5.68
C SER A 5 -43.80 3.35 -6.61
N GLY A 6 -43.78 3.18 -7.95
CA GLY A 6 -43.71 4.29 -8.89
C GLY A 6 -42.98 4.01 -10.19
N ILE A 7 -42.61 5.06 -10.92
CA ILE A 7 -41.87 4.97 -12.19
C ILE A 7 -40.41 5.35 -11.94
N LEU A 8 -39.49 4.46 -12.26
CA LEU A 8 -38.07 4.74 -12.30
C LEU A 8 -37.70 5.31 -13.68
N LEU A 9 -37.32 6.58 -13.72
CA LEU A 9 -36.62 7.16 -14.85
C LEU A 9 -35.13 7.09 -14.57
N ALA A 10 -34.37 6.48 -15.46
CA ALA A 10 -32.94 6.33 -15.30
C ALA A 10 -32.22 6.61 -16.62
N HIS A 11 -31.15 7.38 -16.53
CA HIS A 11 -30.21 7.59 -17.62
C HIS A 11 -28.97 6.72 -17.34
N GLY A 12 -28.86 5.59 -18.02
CA GLY A 12 -27.81 4.58 -17.77
C GLY A 12 -26.39 5.15 -17.79
N PRO A 13 -25.99 5.85 -18.85
CA PRO A 13 -24.66 6.42 -18.92
C PRO A 13 -24.31 7.45 -17.84
N LEU A 14 -25.27 8.30 -17.45
CA LEU A 14 -25.05 9.33 -16.42
C LEU A 14 -25.28 8.83 -15.00
N GLN A 15 -25.73 7.56 -14.84
CA GLN A 15 -26.11 6.99 -13.55
C GLN A 15 -27.14 7.81 -12.76
N GLN A 16 -27.83 8.74 -13.44
CA GLN A 16 -28.87 9.57 -12.87
C GLN A 16 -30.19 8.80 -12.85
N ARG A 17 -30.90 8.89 -11.74
CA ARG A 17 -32.21 8.26 -11.58
C ARG A 17 -33.13 9.12 -10.72
N ILE A 18 -34.41 9.01 -10.98
CA ILE A 18 -35.45 9.57 -10.15
C ILE A 18 -36.63 8.58 -10.11
N VAL A 19 -37.22 8.41 -8.96
CA VAL A 19 -38.46 7.65 -8.81
C VAL A 19 -39.60 8.64 -8.70
N LEU A 20 -40.59 8.52 -9.58
CA LEU A 20 -41.81 9.31 -9.57
C LEU A 20 -42.97 8.41 -9.16
N ASP A 21 -43.99 8.99 -8.55
CA ASP A 21 -45.25 8.32 -8.26
C ASP A 21 -45.83 7.70 -9.53
N ALA A 22 -46.53 6.56 -9.40
CA ALA A 22 -47.12 5.83 -10.52
C ALA A 22 -48.08 6.67 -11.35
N ALA A 23 -48.67 7.70 -10.77
CA ALA A 23 -49.53 8.67 -11.48
C ALA A 23 -48.79 9.42 -12.61
N TRP A 24 -47.46 9.48 -12.57
CA TRP A 24 -46.62 10.10 -13.60
C TRP A 24 -46.37 9.24 -14.85
N GLU A 25 -46.77 7.96 -14.83
CA GLU A 25 -46.52 7.06 -15.96
C GLU A 25 -47.08 7.57 -17.29
N ARG A 26 -48.34 7.93 -17.29
CA ARG A 26 -49.03 8.38 -18.50
C ARG A 26 -48.50 9.74 -19.02
N PRO A 27 -48.27 10.73 -18.15
CA PRO A 27 -47.57 11.97 -18.53
C PRO A 27 -46.20 11.74 -19.11
N VAL A 28 -45.35 10.95 -18.48
CA VAL A 28 -43.95 10.66 -18.94
C VAL A 28 -43.98 9.97 -20.30
N ARG A 29 -44.83 8.96 -20.49
CA ARG A 29 -44.99 8.30 -21.78
C ARG A 29 -45.49 9.23 -22.88
N ALA A 30 -46.42 10.13 -22.58
CA ALA A 30 -46.93 11.10 -23.54
C ALA A 30 -45.86 12.14 -23.95
N LEU A 31 -44.97 12.51 -23.03
CA LEU A 31 -43.90 13.50 -23.29
C LEU A 31 -42.66 12.88 -23.92
N SER A 32 -42.48 11.57 -23.81
CA SER A 32 -41.29 10.89 -24.42
C SER A 32 -41.42 10.74 -25.94
N ALA A 33 -42.54 11.07 -26.55
CA ALA A 33 -42.78 10.88 -27.99
C ALA A 33 -42.37 12.11 -28.83
N ALA A 34 -42.18 13.29 -28.24
CA ALA A 34 -41.82 14.53 -28.93
C ALA A 34 -41.21 15.54 -27.98
N PRO A 35 -40.43 16.53 -28.47
CA PRO A 35 -39.96 17.65 -27.64
C PRO A 35 -41.10 18.39 -26.96
N PHE A 36 -40.92 18.78 -25.72
CA PHE A 36 -41.94 19.47 -24.91
C PHE A 36 -41.34 20.58 -24.05
N GLY A 37 -42.14 21.63 -23.84
CA GLY A 37 -41.80 22.71 -22.94
C GLY A 37 -42.38 22.52 -21.52
N ARG A 38 -42.00 23.42 -20.62
CA ARG A 38 -42.44 23.42 -19.23
C ARG A 38 -43.97 23.48 -19.10
N ASP A 39 -44.63 24.24 -19.96
CA ASP A 39 -46.09 24.41 -19.92
C ASP A 39 -46.78 23.09 -20.31
N ALA A 40 -46.32 22.42 -21.34
CA ALA A 40 -46.84 21.10 -21.74
C ALA A 40 -46.61 20.05 -20.63
N PHE A 41 -45.48 20.07 -19.98
CA PHE A 41 -45.20 19.21 -18.82
C PHE A 41 -46.19 19.50 -17.67
N THR A 42 -46.36 20.77 -17.34
CA THR A 42 -47.29 21.19 -16.26
C THR A 42 -48.73 20.85 -16.58
N ALA A 43 -49.15 20.94 -17.86
CA ALA A 43 -50.50 20.62 -18.28
C ALA A 43 -50.85 19.12 -18.15
N LEU A 44 -49.86 18.25 -18.33
CA LEU A 44 -50.00 16.80 -18.25
C LEU A 44 -49.71 16.22 -16.85
N ALA A 45 -49.15 17.02 -15.94
CA ALA A 45 -48.80 16.58 -14.62
C ALA A 45 -50.01 16.17 -13.77
N PRO A 46 -49.95 15.05 -13.05
CA PRO A 46 -51.03 14.61 -12.17
C PRO A 46 -51.25 15.60 -11.00
N ASP A 47 -50.19 16.24 -10.55
CA ASP A 47 -50.24 17.35 -9.59
C ASP A 47 -49.56 18.58 -10.21
N ARG A 48 -50.38 19.57 -10.55
CA ARG A 48 -49.91 20.84 -11.15
C ARG A 48 -49.12 21.70 -10.19
N ALA A 49 -49.31 21.56 -8.90
CA ALA A 49 -48.57 22.31 -7.89
C ALA A 49 -47.16 21.76 -7.72
N ALA A 50 -47.00 20.45 -7.80
CA ALA A 50 -45.68 19.77 -7.73
C ALA A 50 -44.92 19.80 -9.07
N ALA A 51 -45.58 20.01 -10.20
CA ALA A 51 -44.98 19.94 -11.54
C ALA A 51 -43.71 20.79 -11.72
N PRO A 52 -43.61 22.03 -11.24
CA PRO A 52 -42.39 22.84 -11.37
C PRO A 52 -41.20 22.27 -10.64
N ALA A 53 -41.39 21.63 -9.49
CA ALA A 53 -40.31 20.98 -8.73
C ALA A 53 -39.83 19.71 -9.41
N VAL A 54 -40.76 18.87 -9.90
CA VAL A 54 -40.44 17.65 -10.65
C VAL A 54 -39.74 17.99 -11.97
N PHE A 55 -40.21 18.98 -12.72
CA PHE A 55 -39.56 19.42 -13.97
C PHE A 55 -38.13 19.90 -13.72
N ARG A 56 -37.91 20.67 -12.64
CA ARG A 56 -36.57 21.11 -12.24
C ARG A 56 -35.68 19.91 -11.88
N ALA A 57 -36.15 18.98 -11.07
CA ALA A 57 -35.41 17.80 -10.68
C ALA A 57 -35.04 16.90 -11.88
N LEU A 58 -35.93 16.76 -12.85
CA LEU A 58 -35.65 16.04 -14.10
C LEU A 58 -34.58 16.74 -14.94
N ARG A 59 -34.61 18.06 -15.00
CA ARG A 59 -33.63 18.87 -15.73
C ARG A 59 -32.25 18.87 -15.03
N GLU A 60 -32.22 19.06 -13.74
CA GLU A 60 -30.99 19.02 -12.93
C GLU A 60 -30.29 17.65 -13.02
N ARG A 61 -31.08 16.59 -13.17
CA ARG A 61 -30.55 15.22 -13.36
C ARG A 61 -30.37 14.84 -14.83
N GLN A 62 -30.48 15.80 -15.75
CA GLN A 62 -30.31 15.56 -17.19
C GLN A 62 -31.20 14.44 -17.76
N LEU A 63 -32.33 14.17 -17.13
CA LEU A 63 -33.33 13.22 -17.60
C LEU A 63 -34.29 13.84 -18.65
N ILE A 64 -34.23 15.16 -18.79
CA ILE A 64 -34.81 15.94 -19.92
C ILE A 64 -33.74 16.91 -20.41
N VAL A 65 -33.62 17.06 -21.73
CA VAL A 65 -32.66 17.94 -22.41
C VAL A 65 -33.39 19.10 -23.10
N PRO A 66 -32.71 20.27 -23.31
CA PRO A 66 -33.31 21.40 -24.02
C PRO A 66 -33.69 21.04 -25.46
N GLU A 67 -34.74 21.70 -25.97
CA GLU A 67 -35.17 21.59 -27.38
C GLU A 67 -34.03 21.98 -28.32
N GLY A 68 -33.78 21.15 -29.35
CA GLY A 68 -32.69 21.34 -30.31
C GLY A 68 -31.37 20.70 -29.95
N CYS A 69 -31.24 20.06 -28.79
CA CYS A 69 -30.10 19.20 -28.46
C CYS A 69 -30.33 17.82 -29.10
N ASP A 70 -29.43 17.43 -29.97
CA ASP A 70 -29.29 16.02 -30.34
C ASP A 70 -28.95 15.22 -29.09
N GLU A 71 -29.76 14.20 -28.75
CA GLU A 71 -29.50 13.33 -27.57
C GLU A 71 -28.10 12.73 -27.62
N VAL A 72 -27.61 12.40 -28.81
CA VAL A 72 -26.26 11.88 -29.03
C VAL A 72 -25.22 12.98 -28.82
N ALA A 73 -25.50 14.22 -29.20
CA ALA A 73 -24.61 15.36 -28.94
C ALA A 73 -24.60 15.74 -27.46
N ALA A 74 -25.77 15.77 -26.79
CA ALA A 74 -25.87 16.00 -25.34
C ALA A 74 -25.16 14.89 -24.53
N LEU A 75 -25.25 13.64 -24.98
CA LEU A 75 -24.49 12.52 -24.45
C LEU A 75 -22.99 12.70 -24.71
N ARG A 76 -22.58 13.09 -25.91
CA ARG A 76 -21.16 13.37 -26.22
C ARG A 76 -20.63 14.52 -25.36
N ASP A 77 -21.37 15.58 -25.16
CA ASP A 77 -20.98 16.71 -24.29
C ASP A 77 -20.89 16.32 -22.82
N SER A 78 -21.72 15.38 -22.36
CA SER A 78 -21.69 14.88 -20.99
C SER A 78 -20.55 13.87 -20.72
N PHE A 79 -20.10 13.14 -21.77
CA PHE A 79 -18.99 12.20 -21.69
C PHE A 79 -17.61 12.79 -22.04
N GLY A 80 -17.54 14.07 -22.22
CA GLY A 80 -16.30 14.79 -22.48
C GLY A 80 -16.31 15.49 -23.82
N ARG A 81 -16.18 16.80 -23.77
CA ARG A 81 -15.77 17.59 -24.94
C ARG A 81 -14.52 16.97 -25.48
N ARG A 82 -14.53 16.60 -26.76
CA ARG A 82 -13.27 16.30 -27.45
C ARG A 82 -12.33 17.50 -27.28
N PRO A 83 -11.05 17.31 -27.00
CA PRO A 83 -10.07 18.39 -26.89
C PRO A 83 -9.92 19.22 -28.18
N GLU A 84 -10.50 18.80 -29.29
CA GLU A 84 -10.34 19.40 -30.62
C GLU A 84 -11.08 20.73 -30.82
N ASP A 85 -12.09 21.04 -29.97
CA ASP A 85 -12.85 22.30 -30.10
C ASP A 85 -12.29 23.47 -29.26
N SER A 86 -11.26 23.27 -28.49
CA SER A 86 -10.48 24.33 -27.86
C SER A 86 -9.13 24.43 -28.59
N GLY A 87 -8.96 25.45 -29.42
CA GLY A 87 -7.73 25.73 -30.16
C GLY A 87 -6.52 25.98 -29.29
N HIS A 88 -6.13 24.99 -28.48
CA HIS A 88 -4.92 24.95 -27.69
C HIS A 88 -4.16 23.66 -27.93
N ASP A 89 -2.89 23.84 -28.16
CA ASP A 89 -1.83 22.90 -28.47
C ASP A 89 -2.04 21.42 -28.10
N ALA A 90 -1.76 20.56 -29.07
CA ALA A 90 -1.83 19.11 -29.05
C ALA A 90 -0.92 18.39 -28.02
N ALA A 91 -0.52 19.06 -26.96
CA ALA A 91 0.33 18.51 -25.90
C ALA A 91 -0.42 18.06 -24.64
N ALA A 92 -1.76 18.09 -24.58
CA ALA A 92 -2.52 17.90 -23.36
C ALA A 92 -3.50 16.71 -23.26
N PRO A 93 -3.46 15.60 -24.05
CA PRO A 93 -4.38 14.49 -23.79
C PRO A 93 -4.00 13.63 -22.57
N ALA A 94 -2.77 13.73 -22.07
CA ALA A 94 -2.32 12.91 -20.94
C ALA A 94 -2.80 13.41 -19.55
N ALA A 95 -3.38 14.62 -19.48
CA ALA A 95 -3.74 15.25 -18.20
C ALA A 95 -5.16 14.90 -17.69
N SER A 96 -5.96 14.17 -18.43
CA SER A 96 -7.37 13.91 -18.09
C SER A 96 -7.68 12.49 -17.66
N TRP A 97 -6.70 11.70 -17.26
CA TRP A 97 -6.94 10.39 -16.68
C TRP A 97 -7.65 10.53 -15.33
N PRO A 98 -8.70 9.73 -15.06
CA PRO A 98 -9.38 9.76 -13.76
C PRO A 98 -8.43 9.57 -12.56
N ALA A 99 -7.33 8.85 -12.76
CA ALA A 99 -6.30 8.64 -11.75
C ALA A 99 -5.55 9.93 -11.34
N SER A 100 -5.49 10.95 -12.20
CA SER A 100 -4.86 12.23 -11.85
C SER A 100 -5.81 13.15 -11.07
N ARG A 101 -7.12 12.88 -11.10
CA ARG A 101 -8.12 13.71 -10.41
C ARG A 101 -8.12 13.53 -8.90
N TYR A 102 -7.72 12.37 -8.40
CA TYR A 102 -7.75 12.00 -6.99
C TYR A 102 -6.40 11.46 -6.48
N GLY A 103 -5.34 11.66 -7.24
CA GLY A 103 -4.01 11.27 -6.83
C GLY A 103 -3.49 12.20 -5.73
N LEU A 104 -2.85 11.64 -4.68
CA LEU A 104 -1.95 12.44 -3.87
C LEU A 104 -0.97 13.15 -4.80
N PRO A 105 -0.55 14.40 -4.48
CA PRO A 105 0.54 15.03 -5.21
C PRO A 105 1.66 14.03 -5.33
N GLN A 106 2.00 13.63 -6.54
CA GLN A 106 3.03 12.59 -6.75
C GLN A 106 4.43 13.12 -6.44
N ARG A 107 4.56 14.41 -6.20
CA ARG A 107 5.83 15.04 -5.81
C ARG A 107 6.23 14.53 -4.43
N LEU A 108 7.38 13.93 -4.37
CA LEU A 108 8.05 13.65 -3.11
C LEU A 108 8.33 14.99 -2.40
N SER A 109 8.25 15.00 -1.07
CA SER A 109 8.79 16.12 -0.30
C SER A 109 10.27 16.34 -0.66
N THR A 110 10.75 17.56 -0.51
CA THR A 110 12.17 17.89 -0.76
C THR A 110 13.12 16.98 0.02
N ALA A 111 12.74 16.55 1.22
CA ALA A 111 13.53 15.62 2.03
C ALA A 111 13.52 14.19 1.46
N ALA A 112 12.37 13.71 0.96
CA ALA A 112 12.27 12.39 0.34
C ALA A 112 12.93 12.36 -1.05
N ALA A 113 12.87 13.46 -1.79
CA ALA A 113 13.58 13.64 -3.05
C ALA A 113 15.10 13.71 -2.82
N ALA A 114 15.55 14.41 -1.78
CA ALA A 114 16.96 14.48 -1.41
C ALA A 114 17.53 13.13 -0.94
N ALA A 115 16.73 12.31 -0.25
CA ALA A 115 17.12 10.95 0.13
C ALA A 115 17.24 10.01 -1.08
N GLY A 116 16.55 10.31 -2.20
CA GLY A 116 16.64 9.60 -3.48
C GLY A 116 17.62 10.22 -4.50
N ALA A 117 17.95 11.50 -4.36
CA ALA A 117 18.70 12.29 -5.34
C ALA A 117 20.21 12.00 -5.42
N GLY A 118 20.73 11.09 -4.60
CA GLY A 118 22.19 10.84 -4.55
C GLY A 118 22.74 9.94 -5.64
N LYS A 119 21.94 9.06 -6.23
CA LYS A 119 22.36 8.12 -7.29
C LYS A 119 21.22 7.88 -8.27
N PRO A 120 21.51 7.74 -9.58
CA PRO A 120 20.49 7.39 -10.57
C PRO A 120 19.89 6.02 -10.24
N VAL A 121 18.58 5.90 -10.42
CA VAL A 121 17.86 4.62 -10.35
C VAL A 121 17.99 3.95 -11.71
N ARG A 122 18.74 2.86 -11.77
CA ARG A 122 18.94 2.07 -12.99
C ARG A 122 17.84 1.05 -13.14
N VAL A 123 17.09 1.14 -14.25
CA VAL A 123 15.99 0.24 -14.56
C VAL A 123 16.34 -0.58 -15.80
N LEU A 124 16.41 -1.90 -15.65
CA LEU A 124 16.55 -2.81 -16.77
C LEU A 124 15.16 -3.29 -17.19
N LEU A 125 14.78 -3.00 -18.42
CA LEU A 125 13.52 -3.42 -19.02
C LEU A 125 13.76 -4.64 -19.90
N ILE A 126 13.22 -5.78 -19.54
CA ILE A 126 13.32 -7.03 -20.31
C ILE A 126 11.92 -7.39 -20.80
N GLY A 127 11.66 -7.17 -22.05
CA GLY A 127 10.33 -7.41 -22.63
C GLY A 127 10.24 -7.00 -24.09
N GLY A 128 9.04 -7.01 -24.63
CA GLY A 128 8.74 -6.62 -26.02
C GLY A 128 8.53 -5.12 -26.17
N CYS A 129 7.82 -4.74 -27.25
CA CYS A 129 7.50 -3.35 -27.57
C CYS A 129 6.83 -2.62 -26.41
N VAL A 130 5.92 -3.29 -25.68
CA VAL A 130 5.18 -2.70 -24.56
C VAL A 130 6.11 -2.17 -23.48
N THR A 131 7.15 -2.94 -23.11
CA THR A 131 8.13 -2.48 -22.12
C THR A 131 9.03 -1.37 -22.67
N GLN A 132 9.38 -1.42 -23.96
CA GLN A 132 10.16 -0.36 -24.58
C GLN A 132 9.44 0.99 -24.52
N PHE A 133 8.13 1.02 -24.75
CA PHE A 133 7.33 2.24 -24.68
C PHE A 133 7.14 2.79 -23.28
N THR A 134 7.59 2.10 -22.23
CA THR A 134 7.59 2.65 -20.86
C THR A 134 8.79 3.57 -20.57
N GLU A 135 9.83 3.62 -21.40
CA GLU A 135 11.06 4.36 -21.12
C GLU A 135 10.83 5.85 -20.95
N GLU A 136 10.18 6.50 -21.93
CA GLU A 136 9.89 7.93 -21.84
C GLU A 136 8.98 8.28 -20.66
N PRO A 137 7.83 7.60 -20.45
CA PRO A 137 7.01 7.78 -19.26
C PRO A 137 7.76 7.57 -17.95
N LEU A 138 8.67 6.60 -17.85
CA LEU A 138 9.50 6.37 -16.66
C LEU A 138 10.41 7.57 -16.36
N HIS A 139 11.06 8.12 -17.37
CA HIS A 139 11.88 9.31 -17.22
C HIS A 139 11.04 10.52 -16.83
N ALA A 140 9.86 10.70 -17.43
CA ALA A 140 8.97 11.82 -17.14
C ALA A 140 8.44 11.75 -15.70
N LEU A 141 7.84 10.62 -15.33
CA LEU A 141 7.31 10.39 -13.97
C LEU A 141 8.43 10.37 -12.92
N GLY A 142 9.61 9.83 -13.26
CA GLY A 142 10.78 9.89 -12.40
C GLY A 142 11.15 11.33 -12.04
N ARG A 143 11.24 12.22 -13.04
CA ARG A 143 11.50 13.66 -12.81
C ARG A 143 10.41 14.31 -11.96
N GLU A 144 9.13 14.01 -12.20
CA GLU A 144 8.02 14.49 -11.36
C GLU A 144 8.21 14.09 -9.89
N LEU A 145 8.77 12.89 -9.64
CA LEU A 145 9.07 12.37 -8.32
C LEU A 145 10.43 12.84 -7.75
N GLY A 146 11.22 13.60 -8.50
CA GLY A 146 12.57 14.00 -8.10
C GLY A 146 13.60 12.86 -8.19
N LEU A 147 13.35 11.83 -8.99
CA LEU A 147 14.24 10.69 -9.21
C LEU A 147 14.96 10.81 -10.57
N ASP A 148 16.27 10.61 -10.61
CA ASP A 148 17.04 10.39 -11.86
C ASP A 148 16.89 8.93 -12.26
N VAL A 149 15.95 8.63 -13.17
CA VAL A 149 15.71 7.27 -13.69
C VAL A 149 16.50 7.10 -14.98
N ARG A 150 17.24 5.99 -15.08
CA ARG A 150 17.98 5.60 -16.29
C ARG A 150 17.55 4.21 -16.70
N THR A 151 17.20 4.03 -17.98
CA THR A 151 16.68 2.79 -18.52
C THR A 151 17.70 2.12 -19.45
N GLU A 152 17.67 0.80 -19.47
CA GLU A 152 18.28 -0.05 -20.49
C GLU A 152 17.22 -1.06 -20.93
N HIS A 153 16.95 -1.19 -22.23
CA HIS A 153 15.98 -2.14 -22.76
C HIS A 153 16.68 -3.33 -23.41
N VAL A 154 16.18 -4.53 -23.14
CA VAL A 154 16.67 -5.79 -23.68
C VAL A 154 15.48 -6.66 -24.12
N TRP A 155 15.54 -7.20 -25.32
CA TRP A 155 14.55 -8.16 -25.79
C TRP A 155 14.64 -9.47 -24.98
N PRO A 156 13.49 -10.11 -24.69
CA PRO A 156 13.50 -11.35 -23.94
C PRO A 156 14.17 -12.47 -24.74
N GLY A 157 15.03 -13.21 -24.06
CA GLY A 157 15.74 -14.36 -24.59
C GLY A 157 15.63 -15.56 -23.65
N PRO A 158 16.40 -16.61 -23.87
CA PRO A 158 16.50 -17.76 -22.96
C PRO A 158 16.83 -17.31 -21.53
N SER A 159 16.43 -18.08 -20.53
CA SER A 159 16.60 -17.75 -19.11
C SER A 159 18.07 -17.45 -18.71
N ALA A 160 19.03 -18.11 -19.35
CA ALA A 160 20.45 -17.83 -19.14
C ALA A 160 20.87 -16.42 -19.60
N ASP A 161 20.23 -15.91 -20.66
CA ASP A 161 20.48 -14.56 -21.17
C ASP A 161 19.85 -13.49 -20.28
N LEU A 162 18.71 -13.78 -19.67
CA LEU A 162 18.09 -12.94 -18.64
C LEU A 162 19.07 -12.70 -17.49
N ALA A 163 19.56 -13.78 -16.88
CA ALA A 163 20.51 -13.71 -15.78
C ALA A 163 21.80 -12.96 -16.16
N ARG A 164 22.31 -13.18 -17.38
CA ARG A 164 23.49 -12.48 -17.90
C ARG A 164 23.27 -10.99 -18.05
N SER A 165 22.10 -10.57 -18.57
CA SER A 165 21.73 -9.17 -18.72
C SER A 165 21.65 -8.47 -17.38
N VAL A 166 21.00 -9.07 -16.38
CA VAL A 166 20.91 -8.54 -15.02
C VAL A 166 22.30 -8.36 -14.39
N ARG A 167 23.16 -9.39 -14.44
CA ARG A 167 24.53 -9.32 -13.86
C ARG A 167 25.38 -8.27 -14.55
N ARG A 168 25.23 -8.08 -15.87
CA ARG A 168 25.96 -7.07 -16.66
C ARG A 168 25.53 -5.67 -16.30
N SER A 169 24.22 -5.40 -16.29
CA SER A 169 23.66 -4.07 -16.09
C SER A 169 23.65 -3.64 -14.60
N ARG A 170 23.65 -4.57 -13.67
CA ARG A 170 23.55 -4.35 -12.21
C ARG A 170 22.47 -3.31 -11.88
N PRO A 171 21.22 -3.57 -12.26
CA PRO A 171 20.15 -2.60 -12.11
C PRO A 171 19.68 -2.49 -10.67
N ASP A 172 19.03 -1.37 -10.33
CA ASP A 172 18.29 -1.20 -9.08
C ASP A 172 16.90 -1.86 -9.17
N VAL A 173 16.34 -1.86 -10.37
CA VAL A 173 15.05 -2.48 -10.69
C VAL A 173 15.18 -3.23 -12.01
N THR A 174 14.71 -4.46 -12.06
CA THR A 174 14.53 -5.22 -13.31
C THR A 174 13.05 -5.44 -13.54
N VAL A 175 12.55 -4.98 -14.66
CA VAL A 175 11.20 -5.30 -15.16
C VAL A 175 11.34 -6.48 -16.11
N TYR A 176 10.59 -7.54 -15.87
CA TYR A 176 10.50 -8.69 -16.75
C TYR A 176 9.06 -8.88 -17.21
N GLN A 177 8.83 -8.59 -18.48
CA GLN A 177 7.60 -8.98 -19.16
C GLN A 177 7.88 -10.30 -19.88
N PRO A 178 7.27 -11.40 -19.46
CA PRO A 178 7.48 -12.68 -20.11
C PRO A 178 7.19 -12.58 -21.61
N GLY A 179 8.07 -13.11 -22.42
CA GLY A 179 7.86 -13.22 -23.87
C GLY A 179 6.75 -14.22 -24.20
N VAL A 180 5.57 -13.91 -23.76
CA VAL A 180 4.39 -14.80 -23.83
C VAL A 180 3.86 -14.88 -25.25
N GLN A 181 4.15 -13.86 -26.05
CA GLN A 181 3.65 -13.74 -27.41
C GLN A 181 3.95 -14.94 -28.33
N PRO A 182 5.19 -15.46 -28.45
CA PRO A 182 5.42 -16.62 -29.31
C PRO A 182 4.66 -17.87 -28.87
N PHE A 183 4.35 -17.99 -27.62
CA PHE A 183 3.61 -19.12 -27.07
C PHE A 183 2.09 -18.86 -27.05
N LEU A 184 1.69 -17.61 -26.95
CA LEU A 184 0.30 -17.20 -26.97
C LEU A 184 -0.21 -17.04 -28.40
N THR A 185 0.68 -16.74 -29.37
CA THR A 185 0.37 -16.79 -30.78
C THR A 185 -0.13 -18.18 -31.11
N GLY A 186 -1.14 -18.59 -31.23
CA GLY A 186 -1.68 -19.95 -31.37
C GLY A 186 -2.66 -20.33 -30.24
N LEU A 187 -2.47 -19.83 -29.01
CA LEU A 187 -3.51 -19.92 -27.98
C LEU A 187 -4.55 -18.81 -28.13
N PHE A 188 -4.19 -17.71 -28.74
CA PHE A 188 -5.07 -16.55 -28.86
C PHE A 188 -5.52 -16.34 -30.32
N ASP A 189 -4.60 -16.29 -31.28
CA ASP A 189 -4.96 -16.11 -32.69
C ASP A 189 -5.50 -17.40 -33.30
N GLY A 190 -4.85 -18.49 -32.97
CA GLY A 190 -5.14 -19.84 -33.48
C GLY A 190 -5.83 -20.75 -32.49
N ALA A 191 -6.35 -20.23 -31.35
CA ALA A 191 -6.98 -21.06 -30.34
C ALA A 191 -8.13 -21.91 -30.89
N HIS A 192 -8.87 -21.37 -31.85
CA HIS A 192 -9.95 -22.07 -32.55
C HIS A 192 -9.48 -23.17 -33.50
N THR A 193 -8.18 -23.21 -33.83
CA THR A 193 -7.57 -24.23 -34.69
C THR A 193 -6.83 -25.32 -33.90
N CYS A 194 -6.67 -25.14 -32.59
CA CYS A 194 -6.05 -26.09 -31.68
C CYS A 194 -7.14 -26.84 -30.87
N ASP A 195 -6.94 -28.13 -30.66
CA ASP A 195 -7.74 -28.87 -29.70
C ASP A 195 -7.31 -28.63 -28.25
N ASP A 196 -8.07 -29.20 -27.29
CA ASP A 196 -7.80 -29.03 -25.88
C ASP A 196 -6.47 -29.63 -25.44
N GLU A 197 -6.03 -30.74 -26.05
CA GLU A 197 -4.75 -31.38 -25.73
C GLU A 197 -3.57 -30.50 -26.12
N GLU A 198 -3.61 -29.92 -27.31
CA GLU A 198 -2.60 -28.98 -27.77
C GLU A 198 -2.58 -27.70 -26.92
N ARG A 199 -3.74 -27.14 -26.58
CA ARG A 199 -3.83 -25.97 -25.70
C ARG A 199 -3.26 -26.27 -24.30
N ALA A 200 -3.58 -27.42 -23.73
CA ALA A 200 -3.04 -27.89 -22.46
C ALA A 200 -1.52 -28.05 -22.51
N HIS A 201 -1.01 -28.65 -23.59
CA HIS A 201 0.42 -28.83 -23.81
C HIS A 201 1.16 -27.48 -23.88
N ARG A 202 0.67 -26.55 -24.68
CA ARG A 202 1.25 -25.19 -24.80
C ARG A 202 1.24 -24.46 -23.48
N LEU A 203 0.15 -24.53 -22.71
CA LEU A 203 0.06 -23.94 -21.38
C LEU A 203 1.12 -24.52 -20.43
N ALA A 204 1.33 -25.84 -20.46
CA ALA A 204 2.36 -26.50 -19.66
C ALA A 204 3.79 -26.05 -20.03
N LEU A 205 4.07 -25.93 -21.33
CA LEU A 205 5.35 -25.41 -21.83
C LEU A 205 5.61 -23.97 -21.34
N MET A 206 4.59 -23.11 -21.39
CA MET A 206 4.67 -21.74 -20.91
C MET A 206 4.94 -21.67 -19.39
N LYS A 207 4.22 -22.46 -18.61
CA LYS A 207 4.43 -22.53 -17.15
C LYS A 207 5.87 -22.96 -16.82
N ASN A 208 6.41 -23.94 -17.54
CA ASN A 208 7.80 -24.38 -17.37
C ASN A 208 8.80 -23.26 -17.75
N ALA A 209 8.60 -22.61 -18.87
CA ALA A 209 9.46 -21.49 -19.31
C ALA A 209 9.44 -20.33 -18.30
N LEU A 210 8.25 -19.97 -17.78
CA LEU A 210 8.10 -18.96 -16.73
C LEU A 210 8.83 -19.37 -15.45
N THR A 211 8.70 -20.61 -15.01
CA THR A 211 9.41 -21.10 -13.81
C THR A 211 10.91 -20.94 -13.95
N LEU A 212 11.48 -21.35 -15.08
CA LEU A 212 12.93 -21.25 -15.34
C LEU A 212 13.38 -19.78 -15.40
N SER A 213 12.62 -18.92 -16.08
CA SER A 213 12.94 -17.50 -16.23
C SER A 213 12.88 -16.74 -14.91
N VAL A 214 11.78 -16.92 -14.14
CA VAL A 214 11.62 -16.25 -12.84
C VAL A 214 12.68 -16.73 -11.85
N ARG A 215 13.02 -18.01 -11.85
CA ARG A 215 14.11 -18.54 -11.02
C ARG A 215 15.46 -17.94 -11.39
N ALA A 216 15.81 -17.94 -12.68
CA ALA A 216 17.06 -17.35 -13.16
C ALA A 216 17.15 -15.85 -12.85
N LEU A 217 16.04 -15.14 -12.97
CA LEU A 217 15.92 -13.74 -12.59
C LEU A 217 16.17 -13.57 -11.09
N ALA A 218 15.47 -14.33 -10.24
CA ALA A 218 15.59 -14.24 -8.79
C ALA A 218 17.02 -14.49 -8.31
N GLU A 219 17.71 -15.47 -8.89
CA GLU A 219 19.10 -15.81 -8.58
C GLU A 219 20.09 -14.71 -9.05
N ALA A 220 19.77 -13.98 -10.12
CA ALA A 220 20.66 -12.96 -10.69
C ALA A 220 20.54 -11.58 -10.02
N LEU A 221 19.44 -11.30 -9.33
CA LEU A 221 19.12 -9.97 -8.82
C LEU A 221 19.92 -9.51 -7.59
N GLU A 222 20.55 -10.43 -6.86
CA GLU A 222 21.43 -10.13 -5.71
C GLU A 222 20.86 -9.07 -4.74
N GLY A 223 19.53 -9.08 -4.52
CA GLY A 223 18.82 -8.14 -3.63
C GLY A 223 18.28 -6.88 -4.29
N SER A 224 18.46 -6.68 -5.60
CA SER A 224 17.72 -5.64 -6.34
C SER A 224 16.27 -6.04 -6.58
N LEU A 225 15.40 -5.08 -6.89
CA LEU A 225 13.97 -5.32 -7.09
C LEU A 225 13.71 -5.95 -8.46
N GLY A 226 13.01 -7.08 -8.50
CA GLY A 226 12.47 -7.67 -9.72
C GLY A 226 10.95 -7.48 -9.82
N LEU A 227 10.50 -7.00 -10.95
CA LEU A 227 9.10 -6.80 -11.31
C LEU A 227 8.73 -7.76 -12.43
N VAL A 228 7.84 -8.69 -12.16
CA VAL A 228 7.39 -9.70 -13.12
C VAL A 228 5.96 -9.38 -13.53
N HIS A 229 5.73 -9.18 -14.83
CA HIS A 229 4.38 -8.97 -15.32
C HIS A 229 3.55 -10.24 -15.26
N ASN A 230 2.27 -10.08 -14.90
CA ASN A 230 1.24 -11.05 -15.24
C ASN A 230 0.66 -10.73 -16.64
N VAL A 231 -0.38 -11.42 -17.05
CA VAL A 231 -1.00 -11.30 -18.37
C VAL A 231 -2.40 -10.71 -18.23
N ALA A 232 -2.66 -9.60 -18.90
CA ALA A 232 -4.01 -9.08 -19.02
C ALA A 232 -4.86 -10.00 -19.93
N PRO A 233 -6.11 -10.31 -19.55
CA PRO A 233 -7.00 -11.04 -20.43
C PRO A 233 -7.37 -10.17 -21.64
N PRO A 234 -7.37 -10.73 -22.87
CA PRO A 234 -7.81 -9.99 -24.03
C PRO A 234 -9.30 -9.64 -23.94
N ALA A 235 -9.69 -8.49 -24.51
CA ALA A 235 -11.07 -8.04 -24.52
C ALA A 235 -11.99 -8.94 -25.37
N LEU A 236 -11.42 -9.58 -26.39
CA LEU A 236 -12.12 -10.48 -27.30
C LEU A 236 -11.56 -11.89 -27.22
N SER A 237 -12.44 -12.87 -27.02
CA SER A 237 -12.08 -14.29 -27.09
C SER A 237 -12.41 -14.85 -28.48
N PRO A 238 -11.56 -15.68 -29.11
CA PRO A 238 -11.87 -16.40 -30.33
C PRO A 238 -13.03 -17.38 -30.17
N PHE A 239 -13.36 -17.79 -28.95
CA PHE A 239 -14.52 -18.62 -28.61
C PHE A 239 -15.79 -17.80 -28.30
N GLY A 240 -15.68 -16.48 -28.40
CA GLY A 240 -16.77 -15.56 -28.08
C GLY A 240 -17.31 -15.75 -26.67
N ARG A 241 -18.64 -15.76 -26.54
CA ARG A 241 -19.33 -15.93 -25.25
C ARG A 241 -19.30 -17.37 -24.72
N PHE A 242 -18.90 -18.34 -25.53
CA PHE A 242 -18.80 -19.75 -25.15
C PHE A 242 -17.41 -20.16 -24.67
N ASP A 243 -16.49 -19.19 -24.48
CA ASP A 243 -15.16 -19.42 -23.91
C ASP A 243 -15.17 -20.25 -22.61
N PHE A 244 -16.21 -20.09 -21.81
CA PHE A 244 -16.38 -20.86 -20.57
C PHE A 244 -16.68 -22.36 -20.81
N ALA A 245 -17.16 -22.74 -21.99
CA ALA A 245 -17.48 -24.13 -22.34
C ALA A 245 -16.24 -24.89 -22.86
N GLU A 246 -15.23 -24.21 -23.26
CA GLU A 246 -13.94 -24.80 -23.66
C GLU A 246 -13.12 -25.14 -22.40
N GLU A 247 -12.59 -26.39 -22.36
CA GLU A 247 -11.80 -26.81 -21.19
C GLU A 247 -10.53 -25.94 -21.01
N TYR A 248 -9.89 -25.56 -22.12
CA TYR A 248 -8.77 -24.61 -22.15
C TYR A 248 -9.16 -23.35 -22.93
N GLY A 249 -10.31 -22.79 -22.59
CA GLY A 249 -10.71 -21.47 -23.06
C GLY A 249 -9.73 -20.39 -22.60
N LEU A 250 -9.73 -19.29 -23.31
CA LEU A 250 -8.74 -18.22 -23.15
C LEU A 250 -8.74 -17.65 -21.72
N ARG A 251 -9.90 -17.43 -21.16
CA ARG A 251 -10.07 -16.95 -19.77
C ARG A 251 -9.41 -17.90 -18.77
N ARG A 252 -9.56 -19.22 -18.94
CA ARG A 252 -8.93 -20.20 -18.05
C ARG A 252 -7.42 -20.21 -18.23
N VAL A 253 -6.93 -20.18 -19.47
CA VAL A 253 -5.49 -20.17 -19.78
C VAL A 253 -4.81 -18.99 -19.11
N VAL A 254 -5.35 -17.77 -19.27
CA VAL A 254 -4.80 -16.56 -18.62
C VAL A 254 -4.83 -16.68 -17.10
N ALA A 255 -5.94 -17.11 -16.50
CA ALA A 255 -6.06 -17.27 -15.06
C ALA A 255 -5.03 -18.27 -14.51
N GLU A 256 -4.84 -19.41 -15.18
CA GLU A 256 -3.85 -20.41 -14.76
C GLU A 256 -2.41 -19.94 -14.91
N LEU A 257 -2.11 -19.13 -15.94
CA LEU A 257 -0.80 -18.49 -16.09
C LEU A 257 -0.54 -17.50 -14.96
N ASN A 258 -1.49 -16.62 -14.66
CA ASN A 258 -1.36 -15.62 -13.63
C ASN A 258 -1.20 -16.24 -12.24
N LEU A 259 -1.98 -17.27 -11.92
CA LEU A 259 -1.79 -18.04 -10.69
C LEU A 259 -0.43 -18.75 -10.64
N HIS A 260 0.13 -19.14 -11.78
CA HIS A 260 1.45 -19.74 -11.85
C HIS A 260 2.56 -18.70 -11.61
N ILE A 261 2.45 -17.51 -12.22
CA ILE A 261 3.35 -16.38 -11.99
C ILE A 261 3.37 -16.00 -10.51
N ASP A 262 2.19 -15.88 -9.90
CA ASP A 262 2.06 -15.59 -8.46
C ASP A 262 2.81 -16.62 -7.60
N ARG A 263 2.70 -17.90 -7.93
CA ARG A 263 3.41 -18.96 -7.21
C ARG A 263 4.93 -18.84 -7.36
N CYS A 264 5.41 -18.56 -8.57
CA CYS A 264 6.83 -18.37 -8.84
C CYS A 264 7.42 -17.18 -8.09
N VAL A 265 6.67 -16.06 -8.02
CA VAL A 265 7.11 -14.80 -7.39
C VAL A 265 7.02 -14.87 -5.87
N ARG A 266 6.00 -15.53 -5.33
CA ARG A 266 5.66 -15.51 -3.88
C ARG A 266 6.80 -15.94 -2.97
N GLY A 267 7.64 -16.88 -3.42
CA GLY A 267 8.79 -17.41 -2.66
C GLY A 267 9.95 -16.43 -2.48
N HIS A 268 9.95 -15.30 -3.21
CA HIS A 268 11.07 -14.36 -3.26
C HIS A 268 10.65 -12.99 -2.71
N SER A 269 11.38 -12.50 -1.68
CA SER A 269 11.07 -11.23 -1.00
C SER A 269 11.39 -9.99 -1.84
N HIS A 270 12.28 -10.13 -2.82
CA HIS A 270 12.72 -9.08 -3.74
C HIS A 270 12.01 -9.11 -5.11
N LEU A 271 11.04 -10.02 -5.28
CA LEU A 271 10.18 -10.05 -6.47
C LEU A 271 8.79 -9.52 -6.16
N MET A 272 8.21 -8.78 -7.10
CA MET A 272 6.82 -8.31 -7.09
C MET A 272 6.16 -8.57 -8.44
N VAL A 273 4.84 -8.76 -8.44
CA VAL A 273 4.05 -8.87 -9.67
C VAL A 273 3.61 -7.48 -10.10
N VAL A 274 3.80 -7.17 -11.38
CA VAL A 274 3.12 -6.06 -12.06
C VAL A 274 1.78 -6.59 -12.56
N ASP A 275 0.71 -6.13 -11.95
CA ASP A 275 -0.62 -6.68 -12.15
C ASP A 275 -1.35 -5.94 -13.30
N GLU A 276 -1.17 -6.43 -14.53
CA GLU A 276 -1.84 -5.89 -15.72
C GLU A 276 -3.36 -6.10 -15.67
N GLU A 277 -3.85 -7.20 -15.02
CA GLU A 277 -5.29 -7.41 -14.83
C GLU A 277 -5.90 -6.28 -14.00
N ARG A 278 -5.21 -5.84 -12.95
CA ARG A 278 -5.65 -4.72 -12.12
C ARG A 278 -5.65 -3.40 -12.90
N LEU A 279 -4.65 -3.18 -13.76
CA LEU A 279 -4.62 -1.99 -14.63
C LEU A 279 -5.81 -1.99 -15.58
N VAL A 280 -6.10 -3.13 -16.21
CA VAL A 280 -7.28 -3.29 -17.08
C VAL A 280 -8.58 -3.08 -16.32
N ALA A 281 -8.70 -3.67 -15.12
CA ALA A 281 -9.89 -3.48 -14.28
C ALA A 281 -10.09 -2.01 -13.87
N ARG A 282 -9.00 -1.26 -13.71
CA ARG A 282 -9.05 0.15 -13.32
C ARG A 282 -9.34 1.10 -14.47
N TYR A 283 -8.70 0.90 -15.61
CA TYR A 283 -8.73 1.84 -16.73
C TYR A 283 -9.59 1.38 -17.91
N GLY A 284 -9.90 0.10 -17.97
CA GLY A 284 -10.57 -0.55 -19.09
C GLY A 284 -9.63 -0.99 -20.21
N ALA A 285 -9.88 -2.17 -20.79
CA ALA A 285 -9.06 -2.73 -21.86
C ALA A 285 -9.01 -1.78 -23.08
N ALA A 286 -10.16 -1.22 -23.47
CA ALA A 286 -10.25 -0.32 -24.61
C ALA A 286 -9.44 0.99 -24.46
N ALA A 287 -9.07 1.36 -23.23
CA ALA A 287 -8.24 2.54 -22.96
C ALA A 287 -6.74 2.22 -22.92
N LEU A 288 -6.38 0.96 -22.68
CA LEU A 288 -4.98 0.54 -22.53
C LEU A 288 -4.46 -0.23 -23.72
N PHE A 289 -5.31 -1.04 -24.37
CA PHE A 289 -4.93 -1.98 -25.42
C PHE A 289 -5.70 -1.71 -26.71
N ASP A 290 -5.12 -2.12 -27.82
CA ASP A 290 -5.73 -2.10 -29.15
C ASP A 290 -6.10 -3.51 -29.63
N ASP A 291 -6.39 -4.43 -28.74
CA ASP A 291 -6.78 -5.80 -28.99
C ASP A 291 -8.11 -5.98 -29.76
N LEU A 292 -8.78 -4.87 -30.06
CA LEU A 292 -9.85 -4.83 -31.05
C LEU A 292 -9.34 -5.02 -32.49
N VAL A 293 -8.06 -4.76 -32.74
CA VAL A 293 -7.42 -4.83 -34.05
C VAL A 293 -6.31 -5.86 -34.06
N PHE A 294 -5.47 -5.87 -33.03
CA PHE A 294 -4.41 -6.84 -32.87
C PHE A 294 -4.72 -7.82 -31.74
N PRO A 295 -4.53 -9.11 -31.97
CA PRO A 295 -4.59 -10.08 -30.89
C PRO A 295 -3.60 -9.64 -29.81
N PHE A 296 -4.05 -9.60 -28.55
CA PHE A 296 -3.23 -9.29 -27.38
C PHE A 296 -2.82 -7.85 -27.12
N GLY A 297 -3.44 -6.86 -27.65
CA GLY A 297 -3.01 -5.49 -27.39
C GLY A 297 -1.49 -5.33 -27.58
N HIS A 298 -0.98 -6.02 -28.52
CA HIS A 298 0.41 -6.41 -28.72
C HIS A 298 1.34 -5.21 -28.89
N HIS A 299 0.86 -4.16 -29.49
CA HIS A 299 1.64 -2.95 -29.69
C HIS A 299 1.19 -1.79 -28.80
N GLY A 300 0.05 -1.95 -28.11
CA GLY A 300 -0.49 -0.90 -27.24
C GLY A 300 -0.71 0.41 -27.97
N GLY A 301 -0.95 0.44 -29.27
CA GLY A 301 -1.22 1.67 -29.99
C GLY A 301 -1.07 1.59 -31.50
N SER A 302 -1.55 2.58 -32.07
CA SER A 302 -1.86 3.02 -33.40
C SER A 302 -1.54 2.05 -34.52
N VAL A 303 -2.60 1.67 -35.19
CA VAL A 303 -2.57 0.85 -36.41
C VAL A 303 -2.22 1.69 -37.61
N ASP A 304 -2.69 2.90 -37.69
CA ASP A 304 -2.46 3.81 -38.80
C ASP A 304 -2.37 5.26 -38.30
N PRO A 305 -1.30 5.98 -38.64
CA PRO A 305 -1.18 7.41 -38.36
C PRO A 305 -2.29 8.27 -38.98
N GLY A 306 -2.99 7.75 -39.98
CA GLY A 306 -4.14 8.40 -40.62
C GLY A 306 -5.49 8.02 -40.00
N ASP A 307 -5.52 7.10 -39.05
CA ASP A 307 -6.76 6.69 -38.37
C ASP A 307 -7.12 7.70 -37.25
N GLU A 308 -8.38 8.05 -37.17
CA GLU A 308 -8.91 8.94 -36.12
C GLU A 308 -8.85 8.38 -34.70
N ARG A 309 -8.27 7.20 -34.52
CA ARG A 309 -8.13 6.60 -33.19
C ARG A 309 -7.02 7.25 -32.38
N PRO A 310 -7.31 7.63 -31.14
CA PRO A 310 -6.28 8.15 -30.26
C PRO A 310 -5.21 7.08 -30.03
N HIS A 311 -3.94 7.48 -30.10
CA HIS A 311 -2.81 6.63 -29.73
C HIS A 311 -2.94 6.16 -28.28
N GLN A 312 -3.14 4.87 -28.06
CA GLN A 312 -3.34 4.29 -26.72
C GLN A 312 -2.01 3.94 -26.03
N LEU A 313 -0.94 3.78 -26.80
CA LEU A 313 0.43 3.53 -26.30
C LEU A 313 0.84 4.45 -25.15
N PRO A 314 0.69 5.77 -25.25
CA PRO A 314 1.07 6.66 -24.16
C PRO A 314 0.31 6.35 -22.86
N ALA A 315 -0.90 5.86 -22.97
CA ALA A 315 -1.73 5.52 -21.81
C ALA A 315 -1.22 4.26 -21.11
N LEU A 316 -1.01 3.17 -21.83
CA LEU A 316 -0.47 1.93 -21.29
C LEU A 316 0.96 2.14 -20.76
N GLY A 317 1.83 2.74 -21.54
CA GLY A 317 3.22 3.03 -21.16
C GLY A 317 3.29 3.86 -19.88
N ARG A 318 2.45 4.91 -19.77
CA ARG A 318 2.37 5.74 -18.57
C ARG A 318 1.80 4.99 -17.36
N ALA A 319 0.78 4.16 -17.54
CA ALA A 319 0.20 3.35 -16.48
C ALA A 319 1.21 2.34 -15.92
N LEU A 320 1.90 1.63 -16.81
CA LEU A 320 2.95 0.68 -16.43
C LEU A 320 4.15 1.37 -15.76
N ALA A 321 4.63 2.48 -16.31
CA ALA A 321 5.71 3.26 -15.70
C ALA A 321 5.34 3.75 -14.30
N GLY A 322 4.09 4.20 -14.11
CA GLY A 322 3.54 4.54 -12.80
C GLY A 322 3.55 3.37 -11.83
N GLU A 323 3.16 2.18 -12.30
CA GLU A 323 3.17 0.95 -11.48
C GLU A 323 4.60 0.52 -11.11
N TYR A 324 5.57 0.60 -12.01
CA TYR A 324 6.98 0.28 -11.71
C TYR A 324 7.55 1.20 -10.64
N LEU A 325 7.28 2.50 -10.75
CA LEU A 325 7.70 3.48 -9.74
C LEU A 325 6.96 3.30 -8.41
N ALA A 326 5.68 2.91 -8.45
CA ALA A 326 4.91 2.57 -7.26
C ALA A 326 5.51 1.37 -6.53
N CYS A 327 5.83 0.29 -7.25
CA CYS A 327 6.50 -0.88 -6.70
C CYS A 327 7.88 -0.54 -6.10
N LEU A 328 8.69 0.26 -6.80
CA LEU A 328 9.98 0.74 -6.29
C LEU A 328 9.81 1.55 -5.00
N ARG A 329 8.86 2.48 -4.96
CA ARG A 329 8.55 3.30 -3.79
C ARG A 329 8.10 2.44 -2.61
N ALA A 330 7.18 1.51 -2.84
CA ALA A 330 6.71 0.57 -1.83
C ALA A 330 7.85 -0.30 -1.27
N HIS A 331 8.70 -0.83 -2.15
CA HIS A 331 9.84 -1.67 -1.79
C HIS A 331 10.89 -0.91 -0.96
N ARG A 332 11.28 0.29 -1.40
CA ARG A 332 12.31 1.13 -0.73
C ARG A 332 11.74 2.04 0.36
N GLY A 333 10.43 2.14 0.49
CA GLY A 333 9.76 3.05 1.43
C GLY A 333 9.96 4.53 1.11
N ILE A 334 10.14 4.87 -0.17
CA ILE A 334 10.37 6.26 -0.62
C ILE A 334 9.08 7.07 -0.51
N GLY A 335 9.12 8.20 0.21
CA GLY A 335 7.98 9.09 0.40
C GLY A 335 6.78 8.39 1.08
N ARG A 336 7.06 7.45 1.99
CA ARG A 336 6.01 6.66 2.66
C ARG A 336 5.27 7.47 3.70
N ILE A 337 3.96 7.54 3.57
CA ILE A 337 3.04 8.06 4.57
C ILE A 337 2.88 7.01 5.67
N LYS A 338 2.99 7.45 6.92
CA LYS A 338 2.93 6.60 8.12
C LYS A 338 1.72 6.88 8.99
N LEU A 339 1.13 8.07 8.83
CA LEU A 339 -0.02 8.55 9.59
C LEU A 339 -1.05 9.15 8.63
N VAL A 340 -2.30 8.77 8.76
CA VAL A 340 -3.44 9.46 8.17
C VAL A 340 -4.18 10.17 9.29
N VAL A 341 -4.32 11.48 9.17
CA VAL A 341 -5.13 12.33 10.04
C VAL A 341 -6.42 12.65 9.29
N THR A 342 -7.55 12.34 9.88
CA THR A 342 -8.86 12.62 9.28
C THR A 342 -9.63 13.61 10.11
N ASP A 343 -10.32 14.54 9.45
CA ASP A 343 -11.43 15.22 10.04
C ASP A 343 -12.58 14.24 10.29
N LEU A 344 -13.55 14.63 11.09
CA LEU A 344 -14.68 13.82 11.49
C LEU A 344 -15.96 14.25 10.76
N ASP A 345 -16.52 15.38 11.17
CA ASP A 345 -17.79 15.90 10.67
C ASP A 345 -17.68 16.33 9.19
N GLY A 346 -18.58 15.85 8.34
CA GLY A 346 -18.53 16.06 6.89
C GLY A 346 -17.51 15.15 6.16
N THR A 347 -16.52 14.60 6.86
CA THR A 347 -15.45 13.76 6.29
C THR A 347 -15.65 12.27 6.63
N LEU A 348 -15.49 11.87 7.88
CA LEU A 348 -15.62 10.47 8.29
C LEU A 348 -17.09 10.04 8.32
N TRP A 349 -17.99 10.97 8.57
CA TRP A 349 -19.43 10.82 8.49
C TRP A 349 -20.09 12.10 7.99
N PRO A 350 -21.33 12.05 7.44
CA PRO A 350 -22.06 13.23 7.03
C PRO A 350 -22.60 13.98 8.26
N GLY A 351 -22.64 15.30 8.19
CA GLY A 351 -23.19 16.13 9.25
C GLY A 351 -22.28 16.22 10.48
N ILE A 352 -22.86 16.60 11.61
CA ILE A 352 -22.20 16.81 12.89
C ILE A 352 -22.65 15.72 13.88
N ALA A 353 -21.75 14.80 14.23
CA ALA A 353 -22.12 13.63 15.05
C ALA A 353 -22.71 13.99 16.41
N ALA A 354 -22.26 15.07 17.02
CA ALA A 354 -22.76 15.53 18.33
C ALA A 354 -24.24 15.99 18.26
N ASP A 355 -24.68 16.51 17.11
CA ASP A 355 -26.03 17.06 16.88
C ASP A 355 -26.94 16.06 16.16
N ASP A 356 -26.43 15.42 15.09
CA ASP A 356 -27.22 14.59 14.17
C ASP A 356 -27.16 13.09 14.51
N GLY A 357 -26.21 12.66 15.36
CA GLY A 357 -26.00 11.26 15.67
C GLY A 357 -25.50 10.43 14.46
N PHE A 358 -25.87 9.13 14.44
CA PHE A 358 -25.43 8.18 13.39
C PHE A 358 -26.60 7.53 12.61
N ASP A 359 -27.76 8.19 12.56
CA ASP A 359 -28.94 7.68 11.82
C ASP A 359 -28.71 7.64 10.31
N TRP A 360 -27.74 8.39 9.81
CA TRP A 360 -27.31 8.35 8.41
C TRP A 360 -26.90 6.95 7.92
N ILE A 361 -26.50 6.04 8.83
CA ILE A 361 -26.13 4.66 8.48
C ILE A 361 -27.32 3.92 7.85
N ASP A 362 -28.53 4.24 8.25
CA ASP A 362 -29.77 3.68 7.72
C ASP A 362 -30.41 4.58 6.64
N GLY A 363 -29.81 5.73 6.37
CA GLY A 363 -30.31 6.76 5.48
C GLY A 363 -29.99 6.55 3.99
N ASP A 364 -29.82 7.67 3.25
CA ASP A 364 -29.57 7.65 1.82
C ASP A 364 -28.35 6.83 1.41
N ALA A 365 -28.53 5.94 0.43
CA ALA A 365 -27.50 4.98 0.02
C ALA A 365 -26.22 5.66 -0.50
N THR A 366 -26.32 6.79 -1.20
CA THR A 366 -25.13 7.45 -1.80
C THR A 366 -24.24 8.05 -0.72
N SER A 367 -24.84 8.82 0.21
CA SER A 367 -24.13 9.39 1.36
C SER A 367 -23.53 8.28 2.23
N ARG A 368 -24.34 7.28 2.59
CA ARG A 368 -23.89 6.14 3.40
C ARG A 368 -22.67 5.44 2.81
N TRP A 369 -22.70 5.06 1.53
CA TRP A 369 -21.60 4.30 0.93
C TRP A 369 -20.34 5.14 0.73
N THR A 370 -20.45 6.45 0.57
CA THR A 370 -19.31 7.36 0.54
C THR A 370 -18.50 7.24 1.84
N HIS A 371 -19.15 7.41 2.98
CA HIS A 371 -18.48 7.41 4.29
C HIS A 371 -18.09 6.00 4.73
N LEU A 372 -18.96 4.99 4.57
CA LEU A 372 -18.59 3.59 4.85
C LEU A 372 -17.44 3.11 3.98
N GLY A 373 -17.35 3.57 2.72
CA GLY A 373 -16.23 3.31 1.84
C GLY A 373 -14.93 3.93 2.34
N LEU A 374 -14.97 5.11 2.92
CA LEU A 374 -13.83 5.75 3.56
C LEU A 374 -13.40 4.99 4.83
N HIS A 375 -14.35 4.62 5.71
CA HIS A 375 -14.07 3.78 6.87
C HIS A 375 -13.37 2.47 6.47
N GLN A 376 -13.87 1.80 5.44
CA GLN A 376 -13.28 0.55 4.93
C GLN A 376 -11.86 0.77 4.42
N ALA A 377 -11.59 1.85 3.68
CA ALA A 377 -10.25 2.16 3.19
C ALA A 377 -9.27 2.43 4.34
N LEU A 378 -9.67 3.23 5.33
CA LEU A 378 -8.86 3.51 6.52
C LEU A 378 -8.60 2.23 7.33
N SER A 379 -9.60 1.34 7.49
CA SER A 379 -9.43 0.04 8.14
C SER A 379 -8.40 -0.84 7.41
N VAL A 380 -8.41 -0.86 6.07
CA VAL A 380 -7.39 -1.53 5.26
C VAL A 380 -6.00 -0.95 5.54
N LEU A 381 -5.85 0.38 5.56
CA LEU A 381 -4.57 1.03 5.85
C LEU A 381 -4.07 0.72 7.26
N LYS A 382 -4.95 0.77 8.27
CA LYS A 382 -4.64 0.33 9.63
C LYS A 382 -4.09 -1.09 9.65
N SER A 383 -4.74 -2.02 8.95
CA SER A 383 -4.30 -3.42 8.87
C SER A 383 -2.92 -3.58 8.20
N ARG A 384 -2.50 -2.61 7.38
CA ARG A 384 -1.17 -2.51 6.75
C ARG A 384 -0.15 -1.76 7.62
N GLY A 385 -0.55 -1.30 8.82
CA GLY A 385 0.31 -0.62 9.78
C GLY A 385 0.47 0.88 9.52
N VAL A 386 -0.43 1.51 8.78
CA VAL A 386 -0.58 2.97 8.76
C VAL A 386 -1.34 3.36 10.02
N LEU A 387 -0.84 4.34 10.76
CA LEU A 387 -1.52 4.86 11.94
C LEU A 387 -2.65 5.80 11.52
N LEU A 388 -3.71 5.84 12.31
CA LEU A 388 -4.83 6.75 12.11
C LEU A 388 -4.92 7.69 13.32
N ALA A 389 -5.19 8.98 13.08
CA ALA A 389 -5.52 9.96 14.11
C ALA A 389 -6.65 10.85 13.62
N THR A 390 -7.34 11.51 14.54
CA THR A 390 -8.40 12.46 14.19
C THR A 390 -7.98 13.88 14.50
N CYS A 391 -8.44 14.83 13.68
CA CYS A 391 -8.27 16.26 13.90
C CYS A 391 -9.55 17.00 13.45
N SER A 392 -10.40 17.33 14.42
CA SER A 392 -11.71 17.95 14.16
C SER A 392 -11.97 19.12 15.11
N LYS A 393 -12.77 20.07 14.67
CA LYS A 393 -13.27 21.15 15.51
C LYS A 393 -14.53 20.67 16.24
N GLY A 394 -14.59 20.81 17.57
CA GLY A 394 -15.76 20.41 18.32
C GLY A 394 -15.46 20.09 19.77
N ASP A 395 -16.50 19.61 20.48
CA ASP A 395 -16.40 19.09 21.83
C ASP A 395 -16.01 17.61 21.80
N ALA A 396 -14.82 17.30 22.34
CA ALA A 396 -14.29 15.95 22.33
C ALA A 396 -15.16 14.93 23.09
N HIS A 397 -15.75 15.34 24.22
CA HIS A 397 -16.55 14.44 25.04
C HIS A 397 -17.87 14.08 24.36
N ALA A 398 -18.54 15.06 23.80
CA ALA A 398 -19.80 14.86 23.09
C ALA A 398 -19.57 14.02 21.83
N THR A 399 -18.57 14.36 21.00
CA THR A 399 -18.26 13.65 19.75
C THR A 399 -17.86 12.20 20.01
N LEU A 400 -16.90 11.95 20.89
CA LEU A 400 -16.42 10.61 21.20
C LEU A 400 -17.51 9.75 21.86
N GLY A 401 -18.26 10.31 22.81
CA GLY A 401 -19.35 9.60 23.47
C GLY A 401 -20.49 9.18 22.52
N THR A 402 -20.77 9.99 21.50
CA THR A 402 -21.76 9.65 20.45
C THR A 402 -21.19 8.58 19.51
N TRP A 403 -19.90 8.69 19.15
CA TRP A 403 -19.24 7.70 18.30
C TRP A 403 -19.09 6.33 18.97
N GLU A 404 -18.73 6.29 20.26
CA GLU A 404 -18.65 5.04 21.03
C GLU A 404 -19.97 4.26 21.02
N LYS A 405 -21.11 4.95 21.12
CA LYS A 405 -22.45 4.33 21.06
C LYS A 405 -22.75 3.71 19.68
N ALA A 406 -22.14 4.22 18.61
CA ALA A 406 -22.32 3.74 17.25
C ALA A 406 -21.18 2.80 16.78
N ALA A 407 -20.17 2.51 17.61
CA ALA A 407 -18.96 1.81 17.21
C ALA A 407 -19.25 0.41 16.63
N ASP A 408 -20.23 -0.31 17.13
CA ASP A 408 -20.61 -1.64 16.61
C ASP A 408 -21.28 -1.59 15.21
N ARG A 409 -21.72 -0.42 14.78
CA ARG A 409 -22.37 -0.19 13.47
C ARG A 409 -21.40 0.31 12.41
N LEU A 410 -20.19 0.69 12.79
CA LEU A 410 -19.17 1.30 11.93
C LEU A 410 -17.95 0.40 11.81
N PRO A 411 -17.26 0.38 10.65
CA PRO A 411 -16.02 -0.37 10.47
C PRO A 411 -14.85 0.13 11.34
N LEU A 412 -14.92 1.36 11.84
CA LEU A 412 -13.92 1.97 12.72
C LEU A 412 -14.61 2.65 13.90
N GLY A 413 -14.16 2.33 15.10
CA GLY A 413 -14.48 3.02 16.35
C GLY A 413 -13.37 3.97 16.81
N PRO A 414 -13.58 4.71 17.92
CA PRO A 414 -12.56 5.60 18.47
C PRO A 414 -11.23 4.89 18.79
N ASP A 415 -11.29 3.65 19.22
CA ASP A 415 -10.10 2.85 19.57
C ASP A 415 -9.21 2.47 18.38
N ASP A 416 -9.69 2.63 17.15
CA ASP A 416 -8.92 2.39 15.94
C ASP A 416 -7.91 3.52 15.64
N PHE A 417 -8.01 4.63 16.35
CA PHE A 417 -7.16 5.80 16.21
C PHE A 417 -6.16 5.91 17.36
N VAL A 418 -4.93 6.31 17.06
CA VAL A 418 -3.87 6.41 18.07
C VAL A 418 -4.04 7.61 18.98
N LEU A 419 -4.54 8.71 18.44
CA LEU A 419 -4.80 9.97 19.13
C LEU A 419 -5.98 10.70 18.52
N HIS A 420 -6.69 11.45 19.37
CA HIS A 420 -7.75 12.37 18.95
C HIS A 420 -7.35 13.80 19.28
N ARG A 421 -7.54 14.71 18.31
CA ARG A 421 -7.46 16.15 18.50
C ARG A 421 -8.81 16.75 18.09
N ILE A 422 -9.72 16.79 19.06
CA ILE A 422 -11.08 17.35 18.90
C ILE A 422 -11.15 18.54 19.83
N ASN A 423 -11.01 19.73 19.28
CA ASN A 423 -11.02 21.00 20.01
C ASN A 423 -11.19 22.15 19.02
N TRP A 424 -11.15 23.39 19.51
CA TRP A 424 -11.35 24.60 18.70
C TRP A 424 -10.06 25.29 18.22
N LEU A 425 -8.89 24.67 18.44
CA LEU A 425 -7.62 25.16 17.93
C LEU A 425 -7.53 24.99 16.41
N ALA A 426 -6.57 25.68 15.77
CA ALA A 426 -6.29 25.48 14.35
C ALA A 426 -5.90 24.01 14.08
N LYS A 427 -6.41 23.46 12.96
CA LYS A 427 -6.07 22.07 12.60
C LYS A 427 -4.57 21.88 12.35
N SER A 428 -3.89 22.90 11.84
CA SER A 428 -2.44 22.92 11.67
C SER A 428 -1.67 22.76 12.98
N GLU A 429 -2.10 23.45 14.07
CA GLU A 429 -1.50 23.28 15.39
C GLU A 429 -1.70 21.87 15.95
N ASN A 430 -2.91 21.35 15.81
CA ASN A 430 -3.25 20.00 16.23
C ASN A 430 -2.43 18.94 15.48
N ILE A 431 -2.24 19.09 14.17
CA ILE A 431 -1.44 18.16 13.36
C ILE A 431 0.04 18.27 13.70
N ALA A 432 0.57 19.47 13.96
CA ALA A 432 1.93 19.65 14.43
C ALA A 432 2.19 18.95 15.76
N ASP A 433 1.23 19.04 16.70
CA ASP A 433 1.30 18.30 17.97
C ASP A 433 1.25 16.78 17.76
N LEU A 434 0.37 16.27 16.88
CA LEU A 434 0.34 14.86 16.51
C LEU A 434 1.68 14.38 15.94
N CYS A 435 2.29 15.19 15.05
CA CYS A 435 3.61 14.90 14.49
C CYS A 435 4.67 14.80 15.58
N THR A 436 4.70 15.75 16.50
CA THR A 436 5.66 15.79 17.62
C THR A 436 5.50 14.57 18.53
N ARG A 437 4.27 14.28 18.97
CA ARG A 437 3.98 13.17 19.89
C ARG A 437 4.24 11.79 19.29
N LEU A 438 4.02 11.64 17.97
CA LEU A 438 4.22 10.37 17.28
C LEU A 438 5.61 10.23 16.63
N GLY A 439 6.44 11.27 16.70
CA GLY A 439 7.79 11.29 16.11
C GLY A 439 7.77 11.24 14.59
N PHE A 440 6.81 11.91 13.95
CA PHE A 440 6.72 12.02 12.50
C PHE A 440 7.04 13.42 12.01
N THR A 441 7.51 13.48 10.77
CA THR A 441 7.63 14.75 10.02
C THR A 441 6.39 14.96 9.16
N PRO A 442 6.01 16.20 8.83
CA PRO A 442 4.81 16.48 8.03
C PRO A 442 4.74 15.69 6.72
N ASP A 443 5.88 15.45 6.05
CA ASP A 443 5.97 14.67 4.80
C ASP A 443 5.64 13.16 4.97
N GLN A 444 5.43 12.69 6.20
CA GLN A 444 4.99 11.32 6.51
C GLN A 444 3.50 11.26 6.89
N VAL A 445 2.80 12.38 6.80
CA VAL A 445 1.42 12.52 7.22
C VAL A 445 0.53 12.92 6.05
N LEU A 446 -0.63 12.28 5.95
CA LEU A 446 -1.71 12.64 5.04
C LEU A 446 -2.89 13.19 5.85
N PHE A 447 -3.38 14.35 5.48
CA PHE A 447 -4.57 14.97 6.06
C PHE A 447 -5.76 14.86 5.12
N LEU A 448 -6.91 14.41 5.66
CA LEU A 448 -8.20 14.28 4.99
C LEU A 448 -9.20 15.24 5.65
N ASP A 449 -9.84 16.07 4.83
CA ASP A 449 -10.82 17.05 5.29
C ASP A 449 -11.77 17.40 4.13
N ASP A 450 -13.07 17.53 4.36
CA ASP A 450 -14.02 17.93 3.33
C ASP A 450 -13.91 19.44 3.01
N ASN A 451 -13.52 20.25 4.00
CA ASN A 451 -13.42 21.70 3.88
C ASN A 451 -12.15 22.14 3.15
N PRO A 452 -12.27 22.73 1.94
CA PRO A 452 -11.10 23.18 1.19
C PRO A 452 -10.32 24.31 1.87
N VAL A 453 -10.97 25.12 2.73
CA VAL A 453 -10.30 26.21 3.46
C VAL A 453 -9.37 25.65 4.52
N GLU A 454 -9.82 24.67 5.32
CA GLU A 454 -9.00 23.99 6.33
C GLU A 454 -7.81 23.26 5.67
N ARG A 455 -8.06 22.62 4.50
CA ARG A 455 -6.98 21.99 3.72
C ARG A 455 -5.92 22.98 3.27
N ALA A 456 -6.32 24.13 2.73
CA ALA A 456 -5.41 25.15 2.23
C ALA A 456 -4.60 25.83 3.36
N GLU A 457 -5.27 26.14 4.47
CA GLU A 457 -4.63 26.69 5.67
C GLU A 457 -3.57 25.72 6.20
N THR A 458 -3.95 24.47 6.40
CA THR A 458 -3.06 23.44 6.96
C THR A 458 -1.85 23.17 6.04
N ALA A 459 -2.07 23.09 4.73
CA ALA A 459 -0.99 22.94 3.75
C ALA A 459 0.00 24.11 3.77
N THR A 460 -0.51 25.32 3.99
CA THR A 460 0.31 26.54 4.08
C THR A 460 1.12 26.58 5.39
N ALA A 461 0.48 26.22 6.50
CA ALA A 461 1.10 26.26 7.83
C ALA A 461 2.14 25.13 8.05
N LEU A 462 1.94 23.97 7.40
CA LEU A 462 2.80 22.80 7.56
C LEU A 462 3.43 22.37 6.22
N PRO A 463 4.51 23.02 5.78
CA PRO A 463 5.18 22.67 4.54
C PRO A 463 5.60 21.19 4.51
N GLY A 464 5.26 20.50 3.44
CA GLY A 464 5.53 19.09 3.25
C GLY A 464 4.41 18.15 3.68
N LEU A 465 3.39 18.63 4.40
CA LEU A 465 2.20 17.84 4.70
C LEU A 465 1.48 17.46 3.40
N HIS A 466 1.12 16.19 3.29
CA HIS A 466 0.24 15.75 2.22
C HIS A 466 -1.21 16.03 2.61
N VAL A 467 -1.92 16.69 1.72
CA VAL A 467 -3.35 17.01 1.91
C VAL A 467 -4.14 16.38 0.77
N ALA A 468 -5.21 15.67 1.10
CA ALA A 468 -6.07 15.06 0.11
C ALA A 468 -6.86 16.13 -0.65
N GLU A 469 -6.81 16.09 -1.97
CA GLU A 469 -7.57 16.98 -2.83
C GLU A 469 -8.87 16.30 -3.30
N GLY A 470 -9.86 17.12 -3.63
CA GLY A 470 -11.13 16.66 -4.16
C GLY A 470 -12.20 16.39 -3.09
N PRO A 471 -13.33 15.84 -3.51
CA PRO A 471 -14.46 15.54 -2.62
C PRO A 471 -14.25 14.22 -1.86
N VAL A 472 -14.95 14.07 -0.73
CA VAL A 472 -14.84 12.91 0.17
C VAL A 472 -15.05 11.57 -0.54
N HIS A 473 -15.96 11.51 -1.53
CA HIS A 473 -16.19 10.28 -2.28
C HIS A 473 -14.96 9.80 -3.10
N GLY A 474 -13.99 10.69 -3.37
CA GLY A 474 -12.71 10.34 -4.01
C GLY A 474 -11.66 9.80 -3.03
N PHE A 475 -11.83 10.03 -1.73
CA PHE A 475 -10.79 9.66 -0.75
C PHE A 475 -10.55 8.16 -0.66
N ARG A 476 -11.60 7.34 -0.82
CA ARG A 476 -11.43 5.89 -0.86
C ARG A 476 -10.49 5.44 -1.97
N GLU A 477 -10.67 5.95 -3.18
CA GLU A 477 -9.80 5.63 -4.31
C GLU A 477 -8.37 6.11 -4.05
N LEU A 478 -8.21 7.36 -3.62
CA LEU A 478 -6.92 7.95 -3.26
C LEU A 478 -6.16 7.08 -2.25
N LEU A 479 -6.81 6.67 -1.16
CA LEU A 479 -6.19 5.89 -0.09
C LEU A 479 -5.76 4.50 -0.55
N LEU A 480 -6.58 3.82 -1.37
CA LEU A 480 -6.33 2.44 -1.79
C LEU A 480 -5.40 2.34 -3.01
N SER A 481 -5.21 3.42 -3.78
CA SER A 481 -4.38 3.44 -4.99
C SER A 481 -3.03 4.14 -4.83
N SER A 482 -2.80 4.84 -3.71
CA SER A 482 -1.56 5.59 -3.51
C SER A 482 -0.39 4.69 -3.10
N ALA A 483 0.67 4.67 -3.92
CA ALA A 483 1.92 4.00 -3.59
C ALA A 483 2.57 4.50 -2.29
N ALA A 484 2.34 5.76 -1.91
CA ALA A 484 2.84 6.33 -0.66
C ALA A 484 2.23 5.70 0.59
N LEU A 485 1.02 5.13 0.47
CA LEU A 485 0.29 4.45 1.55
C LEU A 485 0.48 2.92 1.51
N GLU A 486 1.18 2.40 0.50
CA GLU A 486 1.49 1.00 0.44
C GLU A 486 2.63 0.67 1.41
N GLY A 487 2.31 -0.14 2.40
CA GLY A 487 3.29 -0.78 3.28
C GLY A 487 3.81 -2.05 2.62
N GLY A 488 4.86 -2.65 3.19
CA GLY A 488 5.27 -3.99 2.80
C GLY A 488 4.17 -5.05 3.02
N ARG A 489 4.52 -6.34 2.93
CA ARG A 489 3.59 -7.44 3.18
C ARG A 489 2.85 -7.26 4.51
N ARG A 490 1.56 -7.60 4.54
CA ARG A 490 0.78 -7.59 5.80
C ARG A 490 1.42 -8.53 6.81
N THR A 491 1.77 -8.01 7.96
CA THR A 491 2.29 -8.79 9.09
C THR A 491 1.36 -8.62 10.30
N ARG A 492 1.41 -9.55 11.24
CA ARG A 492 0.66 -9.44 12.50
C ARG A 492 1.07 -8.20 13.28
N GLU A 493 2.34 -7.85 13.24
CA GLU A 493 2.90 -6.66 13.90
C GLU A 493 2.41 -5.35 13.25
N ALA A 494 2.28 -5.34 11.92
CA ALA A 494 1.69 -4.20 11.23
C ALA A 494 0.24 -3.96 11.67
N ALA A 495 -0.55 -5.02 11.77
CA ALA A 495 -1.93 -4.94 12.23
C ALA A 495 -2.05 -4.46 13.70
N ARG A 496 -1.08 -4.80 14.57
CA ARG A 496 -1.04 -4.38 15.98
C ARG A 496 -0.39 -3.02 16.22
N ARG A 497 0.03 -2.32 15.16
CA ARG A 497 0.81 -1.08 15.31
C ARG A 497 0.05 0.01 16.06
N THR A 498 -1.25 0.14 15.86
CA THR A 498 -2.09 1.10 16.59
C THR A 498 -2.05 0.82 18.07
N ASP A 499 -2.29 -0.43 18.50
CA ASP A 499 -2.33 -0.81 19.90
C ASP A 499 -0.96 -0.60 20.58
N THR A 500 0.12 -0.99 19.90
CA THR A 500 1.48 -0.80 20.42
C THR A 500 1.86 0.68 20.53
N THR A 501 1.39 1.53 19.62
CA THR A 501 1.64 2.97 19.69
C THR A 501 0.84 3.62 20.81
N ARG A 502 -0.43 3.24 21.00
CA ARG A 502 -1.25 3.70 22.13
C ARG A 502 -0.63 3.30 23.48
N ALA A 503 -0.14 2.07 23.57
CA ALA A 503 0.56 1.60 24.78
C ALA A 503 1.84 2.42 25.05
N MET A 504 2.59 2.79 24.01
CA MET A 504 3.77 3.65 24.12
C MET A 504 3.39 5.05 24.66
N LEU A 505 2.35 5.67 24.11
CA LEU A 505 1.88 6.98 24.57
C LEU A 505 1.41 6.97 26.02
N ARG A 506 0.66 5.94 26.43
CA ARG A 506 0.25 5.76 27.85
C ARG A 506 1.45 5.59 28.78
N ARG A 507 2.51 4.92 28.32
CA ARG A 507 3.76 4.82 29.10
C ARG A 507 4.45 6.17 29.27
N GLU A 508 4.50 6.98 28.23
CA GLU A 508 5.09 8.31 28.31
C GLU A 508 4.35 9.21 29.28
N GLU A 509 3.02 9.14 29.28
CA GLU A 509 2.18 9.86 30.24
C GLU A 509 2.44 9.40 31.67
N LEU A 510 2.58 8.09 31.91
CA LEU A 510 2.92 7.55 33.23
C LEU A 510 4.33 7.95 33.69
N ARG A 511 5.29 7.99 32.76
CA ARG A 511 6.68 8.36 33.04
C ARG A 511 6.83 9.77 33.59
N ALA A 512 5.98 10.70 33.18
CA ALA A 512 6.03 12.10 33.61
C ALA A 512 5.87 12.30 35.13
N GLY A 513 5.36 11.29 35.88
CA GLY A 513 5.13 11.38 37.31
C GLY A 513 6.03 10.50 38.19
N LEU A 514 6.97 9.71 37.63
CA LEU A 514 7.74 8.72 38.38
C LEU A 514 9.26 8.86 38.13
N ASP A 515 10.08 8.47 39.14
CA ASP A 515 11.51 8.24 38.87
C ASP A 515 11.71 7.00 37.99
N ARG A 516 12.91 6.89 37.36
CA ARG A 516 13.19 5.85 36.37
C ARG A 516 12.98 4.42 36.90
N ASN A 517 13.46 4.14 38.09
CA ASN A 517 13.39 2.78 38.67
C ASN A 517 11.97 2.41 39.10
N ALA A 518 11.25 3.36 39.69
CA ALA A 518 9.83 3.18 40.05
C ALA A 518 8.99 3.00 38.76
N PHE A 519 9.27 3.77 37.74
CA PHE A 519 8.61 3.65 36.46
C PHE A 519 8.83 2.26 35.84
N LEU A 520 10.09 1.79 35.66
CA LEU A 520 10.39 0.49 35.07
C LEU A 520 9.74 -0.68 35.85
N ARG A 521 9.83 -0.64 37.19
CA ARG A 521 9.14 -1.63 38.01
C ARG A 521 7.62 -1.62 37.86
N SER A 522 7.04 -0.45 37.67
CA SER A 522 5.59 -0.30 37.47
C SER A 522 5.11 -0.86 36.14
N LEU A 523 6.01 -1.03 35.15
CA LEU A 523 5.67 -1.54 33.84
C LEU A 523 5.54 -3.07 33.77
N ASP A 524 6.14 -3.83 34.67
CA ASP A 524 6.21 -5.30 34.64
C ASP A 524 6.70 -5.79 33.26
N VAL A 525 7.87 -5.27 32.85
CA VAL A 525 8.43 -5.60 31.53
C VAL A 525 8.90 -7.06 31.51
N ARG A 526 8.49 -7.80 30.52
CA ARG A 526 8.86 -9.21 30.30
C ARG A 526 9.44 -9.40 28.92
N VAL A 527 10.54 -10.12 28.82
CA VAL A 527 11.22 -10.49 27.58
C VAL A 527 11.25 -12.01 27.47
N ARG A 528 10.56 -12.54 26.46
CA ARG A 528 10.66 -13.95 26.12
C ARG A 528 11.77 -14.13 25.08
N VAL A 529 12.78 -14.92 25.42
CA VAL A 529 13.91 -15.22 24.54
C VAL A 529 13.71 -16.60 23.93
N THR A 530 13.78 -16.68 22.61
CA THR A 530 13.57 -17.91 21.85
C THR A 530 14.68 -18.07 20.80
N ARG A 531 15.24 -19.28 20.68
CA ARG A 531 16.12 -19.62 19.58
C ARG A 531 15.30 -19.64 18.30
N ALA A 532 15.73 -18.90 17.28
CA ALA A 532 14.94 -18.71 16.09
C ALA A 532 14.78 -19.98 15.26
N GLY A 533 13.54 -20.34 14.93
CA GLY A 533 13.18 -21.32 13.91
C GLY A 533 12.84 -20.64 12.59
N GLU A 534 12.47 -21.45 11.60
CA GLU A 534 12.14 -20.99 10.23
C GLU A 534 11.05 -19.90 10.22
N GLU A 535 10.06 -20.01 11.10
CA GLU A 535 8.94 -19.06 11.24
C GLU A 535 9.37 -17.66 11.69
N HIS A 536 10.56 -17.54 12.30
CA HIS A 536 11.08 -16.27 12.84
C HIS A 536 11.94 -15.50 11.81
N LEU A 537 12.50 -16.20 10.77
CA LEU A 537 13.50 -15.62 9.88
C LEU A 537 13.02 -14.38 9.14
N ALA A 538 11.79 -14.41 8.63
CA ALA A 538 11.23 -13.27 7.90
C ALA A 538 11.13 -12.01 8.80
N ARG A 539 10.75 -12.20 10.06
CA ARG A 539 10.63 -11.11 11.01
C ARG A 539 11.98 -10.62 11.53
N ALA A 540 12.91 -11.51 11.78
CA ALA A 540 14.27 -11.15 12.16
C ALA A 540 14.97 -10.34 11.06
N ALA A 541 14.85 -10.75 9.79
CA ALA A 541 15.35 -9.99 8.64
C ALA A 541 14.71 -8.61 8.57
N GLU A 542 13.39 -8.52 8.77
CA GLU A 542 12.70 -7.23 8.81
C GLU A 542 13.25 -6.31 9.92
N LEU A 543 13.52 -6.84 11.11
CA LEU A 543 14.13 -6.08 12.20
C LEU A 543 15.50 -5.55 11.81
N PHE A 544 16.41 -6.40 11.32
CA PHE A 544 17.73 -5.97 10.89
C PHE A 544 17.66 -4.91 9.78
N ASN A 545 16.69 -5.01 8.87
CA ASN A 545 16.56 -4.10 7.74
C ASN A 545 15.90 -2.75 8.11
N ARG A 546 15.02 -2.72 9.11
CA ARG A 546 14.26 -1.52 9.47
C ARG A 546 14.79 -0.76 10.66
N THR A 547 15.64 -1.40 11.47
CA THR A 547 16.16 -0.78 12.70
C THR A 547 17.37 0.07 12.36
N ASN A 548 17.30 1.37 12.69
CA ASN A 548 18.39 2.32 12.52
C ASN A 548 18.89 2.90 13.84
N GLN A 549 18.05 2.93 14.88
CA GLN A 549 18.38 3.55 16.16
C GLN A 549 19.03 2.56 17.13
N PHE A 550 18.47 1.37 17.29
CA PHE A 550 19.05 0.36 18.18
C PHE A 550 19.56 -0.84 17.38
N THR A 551 20.69 -0.64 16.71
CA THR A 551 21.41 -1.68 15.96
C THR A 551 22.92 -1.52 16.14
N THR A 552 23.63 -2.65 16.30
CA THR A 552 25.07 -2.64 16.54
C THR A 552 25.88 -2.46 15.27
N THR A 553 25.52 -3.13 14.19
CA THR A 553 26.32 -3.16 12.94
C THR A 553 25.57 -2.64 11.72
N ALA A 554 24.31 -2.26 11.86
CA ALA A 554 23.43 -1.87 10.75
C ALA A 554 23.42 -2.91 9.60
N TRP A 555 23.66 -4.18 9.93
CA TRP A 555 23.65 -5.28 8.97
C TRP A 555 22.26 -5.43 8.33
N ARG A 556 22.25 -5.63 7.02
CA ARG A 556 21.03 -5.84 6.22
C ARG A 556 21.05 -7.24 5.65
N THR A 557 19.93 -7.94 5.67
CA THR A 557 19.87 -9.35 5.31
C THR A 557 18.50 -9.76 4.78
N THR A 558 18.44 -10.90 4.12
CA THR A 558 17.19 -11.55 3.70
C THR A 558 16.91 -12.79 4.56
N PRO A 559 15.66 -13.30 4.58
CA PRO A 559 15.36 -14.57 5.25
C PRO A 559 16.20 -15.74 4.70
N GLU A 560 16.46 -15.74 3.40
CA GLU A 560 17.28 -16.76 2.71
C GLU A 560 18.75 -16.70 3.15
N GLU A 561 19.29 -15.48 3.28
CA GLU A 561 20.64 -15.28 3.79
C GLU A 561 20.76 -15.69 5.26
N LEU A 562 19.78 -15.34 6.10
CA LEU A 562 19.72 -15.82 7.49
C LEU A 562 19.70 -17.34 7.56
N ARG A 563 18.88 -17.99 6.75
CA ARG A 563 18.82 -19.47 6.69
C ARG A 563 20.18 -20.07 6.34
N ARG A 564 20.87 -19.50 5.34
CA ARG A 564 22.21 -19.94 4.94
C ARG A 564 23.22 -19.76 6.07
N VAL A 565 23.23 -18.59 6.71
CA VAL A 565 24.17 -18.30 7.81
C VAL A 565 23.94 -19.22 9.00
N LEU A 566 22.71 -19.62 9.29
CA LEU A 566 22.38 -20.53 10.38
C LEU A 566 22.79 -21.99 10.12
N THR A 567 23.26 -22.36 8.92
CA THR A 567 23.87 -23.67 8.66
C THR A 567 25.37 -23.73 9.03
N GLU A 568 25.97 -22.56 9.33
CA GLU A 568 27.36 -22.50 9.75
C GLU A 568 27.50 -23.00 11.21
N PRO A 569 28.62 -23.71 11.55
CA PRO A 569 28.84 -24.16 12.91
C PRO A 569 28.93 -22.98 13.88
N ASP A 570 28.60 -23.23 15.15
CA ASP A 570 28.61 -22.23 16.22
C ASP A 570 27.87 -20.90 15.89
N THR A 571 26.79 -21.02 15.13
CA THR A 571 25.96 -19.90 14.71
C THR A 571 24.55 -20.01 15.27
N HIS A 572 24.11 -18.99 16.00
CA HIS A 572 22.80 -18.95 16.65
C HIS A 572 22.11 -17.62 16.43
N LEU A 573 20.84 -17.68 16.11
CA LEU A 573 19.95 -16.51 16.08
C LEU A 573 18.95 -16.64 17.21
N HIS A 574 18.89 -15.63 18.09
CA HIS A 574 17.87 -15.50 19.11
C HIS A 574 16.94 -14.35 18.78
N VAL A 575 15.66 -14.52 19.09
CA VAL A 575 14.64 -13.52 18.93
C VAL A 575 13.97 -13.24 20.27
N GLY A 576 13.53 -12.01 20.47
CA GLY A 576 12.91 -11.55 21.71
C GLY A 576 11.53 -10.98 21.49
N ASP A 577 10.53 -11.57 22.17
CA ASP A 577 9.21 -10.98 22.33
C ASP A 577 9.17 -10.17 23.60
N VAL A 578 8.78 -8.90 23.50
CA VAL A 578 8.71 -7.99 24.64
C VAL A 578 7.25 -7.64 24.91
N CYS A 579 6.85 -7.69 26.16
CA CYS A 579 5.55 -7.19 26.63
C CYS A 579 5.70 -6.43 27.95
N ASP A 580 4.72 -5.58 28.25
CA ASP A 580 4.55 -4.93 29.54
C ASP A 580 3.06 -4.88 29.92
N ARG A 581 2.73 -4.24 31.05
CA ARG A 581 1.33 -4.11 31.52
C ARG A 581 0.40 -3.39 30.55
N PHE A 582 0.93 -2.66 29.55
CA PHE A 582 0.14 -1.90 28.58
C PHE A 582 -0.04 -2.64 27.27
N GLY A 583 0.80 -3.63 26.96
CA GLY A 583 0.63 -4.39 25.73
C GLY A 583 1.73 -5.39 25.42
N ASP A 584 1.46 -6.20 24.40
CA ASP A 584 2.38 -7.13 23.77
C ASP A 584 2.93 -6.50 22.49
N TYR A 585 4.25 -6.30 22.42
CA TYR A 585 4.94 -5.67 21.28
C TYR A 585 5.40 -6.69 20.24
N GLY A 586 5.20 -7.97 20.53
CA GLY A 586 5.62 -9.10 19.70
C GLY A 586 7.13 -9.19 19.54
N LEU A 587 7.59 -9.81 18.47
CA LEU A 587 9.00 -10.00 18.18
C LEU A 587 9.65 -8.65 17.83
N THR A 588 10.38 -8.11 18.81
CA THR A 588 11.00 -6.78 18.78
C THR A 588 12.51 -6.77 18.93
N ALA A 589 13.13 -7.91 19.25
CA ALA A 589 14.57 -8.02 19.36
C ALA A 589 15.11 -9.21 18.53
N ALA A 590 16.33 -9.09 18.00
CA ALA A 590 17.06 -10.15 17.32
C ALA A 590 18.56 -10.02 17.60
N CYS A 591 19.21 -11.13 17.90
CA CYS A 591 20.64 -11.24 18.18
C CYS A 591 21.24 -12.41 17.41
N LEU A 592 22.20 -12.14 16.51
CA LEU A 592 22.96 -13.14 15.76
C LEU A 592 24.35 -13.28 16.36
N VAL A 593 24.68 -14.48 16.81
CA VAL A 593 25.99 -14.84 17.31
C VAL A 593 26.63 -15.85 16.35
N ARG A 594 27.87 -15.61 15.93
CA ARG A 594 28.66 -16.48 15.06
C ARG A 594 30.08 -16.67 15.64
N ASN A 595 30.47 -17.88 15.85
CA ASN A 595 31.82 -18.19 16.37
C ASN A 595 32.19 -17.32 17.58
N GLY A 596 31.32 -17.21 18.57
CA GLY A 596 31.53 -16.41 19.77
C GLY A 596 31.45 -14.88 19.57
N THR A 597 31.06 -14.40 18.41
CA THR A 597 30.94 -12.99 18.12
C THR A 597 29.46 -12.58 17.95
N VAL A 598 28.99 -11.57 18.66
CA VAL A 598 27.71 -10.92 18.40
C VAL A 598 27.84 -10.11 17.11
N THR A 599 27.51 -10.75 15.99
CA THR A 599 27.67 -10.21 14.63
C THR A 599 26.64 -9.13 14.33
N ALA A 600 25.41 -9.31 14.80
CA ALA A 600 24.33 -8.34 14.63
C ALA A 600 23.37 -8.39 15.81
N PHE A 601 22.99 -7.22 16.29
CA PHE A 601 21.94 -7.04 17.28
C PHE A 601 20.99 -5.93 16.79
N ALA A 602 19.71 -6.16 16.87
CA ALA A 602 18.70 -5.14 16.54
C ALA A 602 17.53 -5.19 17.52
N MET A 603 17.06 -4.02 17.97
CA MET A 603 15.88 -3.89 18.80
C MET A 603 14.97 -2.79 18.28
N SER A 604 13.68 -3.07 18.18
CA SER A 604 12.67 -2.14 17.67
C SER A 604 12.60 -0.88 18.54
N CYS A 605 12.43 0.29 17.90
CA CYS A 605 12.25 1.55 18.60
C CYS A 605 11.05 1.57 19.57
N ARG A 606 10.08 0.70 19.38
CA ARG A 606 8.88 0.56 20.23
C ARG A 606 9.20 0.17 21.67
N VAL A 607 10.33 -0.48 21.88
CA VAL A 607 10.75 -0.99 23.21
C VAL A 607 12.06 -0.35 23.70
N ILE A 608 12.57 0.66 22.97
CA ILE A 608 13.69 1.48 23.46
C ILE A 608 13.24 2.21 24.74
N GLY A 609 14.06 2.15 25.79
CA GLY A 609 13.77 2.77 27.08
C GLY A 609 13.00 1.88 28.06
N LEU A 610 12.71 0.61 27.69
CA LEU A 610 12.21 -0.41 28.62
C LEU A 610 13.32 -1.21 29.30
N ASP A 611 14.56 -0.85 29.10
CA ASP A 611 15.77 -1.55 29.59
C ASP A 611 15.80 -3.05 29.24
N ALA A 612 15.16 -3.43 28.13
CA ALA A 612 15.04 -4.82 27.67
C ALA A 612 16.27 -5.34 26.87
N ALA A 613 17.17 -4.43 26.44
CA ALA A 613 18.26 -4.79 25.52
C ALA A 613 19.35 -5.65 26.18
N VAL A 614 19.83 -5.25 27.36
CA VAL A 614 20.84 -5.99 28.11
C VAL A 614 20.30 -7.34 28.59
N PRO A 615 19.11 -7.42 29.24
CA PRO A 615 18.50 -8.71 29.59
C PRO A 615 18.34 -9.66 28.43
N PHE A 616 17.91 -9.16 27.26
CA PHE A 616 17.79 -9.99 26.04
C PHE A 616 19.14 -10.47 25.53
N LEU A 617 20.17 -9.60 25.49
CA LEU A 617 21.52 -9.98 25.07
C LEU A 617 22.10 -11.07 25.98
N VAL A 618 22.06 -10.86 27.30
CA VAL A 618 22.59 -11.82 28.29
C VAL A 618 21.89 -13.18 28.15
N ALA A 619 20.58 -13.20 28.10
CA ALA A 619 19.81 -14.43 27.95
C ALA A 619 20.08 -15.15 26.62
N ALA A 620 20.27 -14.41 25.53
CA ALA A 620 20.62 -14.98 24.23
C ALA A 620 22.02 -15.61 24.24
N LEU A 621 22.98 -15.01 24.94
CA LEU A 621 24.33 -15.58 25.11
C LEU A 621 24.30 -16.81 25.99
N GLU A 622 23.58 -16.79 27.11
CA GLU A 622 23.43 -17.93 28.01
C GLU A 622 22.76 -19.12 27.32
N ASP A 623 21.66 -18.90 26.60
CA ASP A 623 20.94 -19.97 25.89
C ASP A 623 21.82 -20.55 24.76
N GLY A 624 22.53 -19.69 24.02
CA GLY A 624 23.44 -20.10 22.96
C GLY A 624 24.61 -20.97 23.46
N ALA A 625 25.11 -20.73 24.66
CA ALA A 625 26.16 -21.52 25.30
C ALA A 625 25.66 -22.78 26.01
N GLY A 626 24.35 -22.96 26.17
CA GLY A 626 23.78 -24.05 26.96
C GLY A 626 23.72 -23.77 28.47
N GLY A 627 23.77 -22.53 28.85
CA GLY A 627 23.65 -22.00 30.21
C GLY A 627 24.80 -21.11 30.64
N ARG A 628 24.58 -20.32 31.70
CA ARG A 628 25.55 -19.34 32.22
C ARG A 628 26.92 -19.99 32.54
N HIS A 629 26.91 -21.20 33.12
CA HIS A 629 28.13 -21.93 33.49
C HIS A 629 28.95 -22.44 32.29
N ALA A 630 28.36 -22.49 31.12
CA ALA A 630 29.00 -22.89 29.88
C ALA A 630 29.59 -21.73 29.07
N LEU A 631 29.28 -20.47 29.48
CA LEU A 631 29.84 -19.28 28.87
C LEU A 631 31.38 -19.26 29.05
N SER A 632 32.08 -19.04 27.94
CA SER A 632 33.54 -18.92 27.91
C SER A 632 33.98 -17.46 27.82
N ALA A 633 35.10 -17.11 28.39
CA ALA A 633 35.76 -15.84 28.10
C ALA A 633 36.16 -15.77 26.61
N GLY A 634 36.21 -14.56 26.07
CA GLY A 634 36.56 -14.33 24.67
C GLY A 634 35.37 -14.05 23.74
N LEU A 635 34.15 -14.00 24.25
CA LEU A 635 33.01 -13.52 23.47
C LEU A 635 33.25 -12.06 23.03
N THR A 636 32.95 -11.77 21.78
CA THR A 636 33.15 -10.43 21.21
C THR A 636 31.84 -9.83 20.71
N GLY A 637 31.79 -8.51 20.69
CA GLY A 637 30.73 -7.74 20.09
C GLY A 637 31.30 -6.57 19.32
N ARG A 638 30.60 -6.10 18.29
CA ARG A 638 31.06 -4.96 17.49
C ARG A 638 29.96 -3.91 17.36
N ILE A 639 30.34 -2.64 17.52
CA ILE A 639 29.49 -1.49 17.23
C ILE A 639 30.08 -0.71 16.06
N VAL A 640 29.31 -0.61 14.97
CA VAL A 640 29.60 0.30 13.86
C VAL A 640 28.81 1.57 14.11
N VAL A 641 29.50 2.64 14.48
CA VAL A 641 28.87 3.91 14.83
C VAL A 641 28.23 4.54 13.58
N THR A 642 26.97 4.95 13.71
CA THR A 642 26.24 5.73 12.71
C THR A 642 25.62 6.96 13.36
N ASP A 643 25.15 7.92 12.55
CA ASP A 643 24.49 9.14 13.05
C ASP A 643 23.19 8.85 13.80
N ARG A 644 22.64 7.64 13.69
CA ARG A 644 21.30 7.27 14.18
C ARG A 644 21.32 6.22 15.30
N ASN A 645 22.42 5.48 15.52
CA ASN A 645 22.42 4.37 16.47
C ASN A 645 22.96 4.73 17.87
N THR A 646 22.88 5.98 18.27
CA THR A 646 23.28 6.44 19.60
C THR A 646 22.77 5.57 20.75
N PRO A 647 21.48 5.14 20.78
CA PRO A 647 20.96 4.30 21.86
C PRO A 647 21.60 2.90 22.01
N ALA A 648 22.26 2.40 20.95
CA ALA A 648 22.87 1.07 20.97
C ALA A 648 24.36 1.08 21.35
N ARG A 649 24.97 2.26 21.48
CA ARG A 649 26.42 2.38 21.66
C ARG A 649 26.92 1.82 22.98
N GLU A 650 26.13 1.91 24.02
CA GLU A 650 26.46 1.44 25.38
C GLU A 650 26.07 -0.01 25.63
N LEU A 651 25.39 -0.70 24.68
CA LEU A 651 24.85 -2.05 24.87
C LEU A 651 25.86 -3.04 25.45
N PHE A 652 27.05 -3.11 24.86
CA PHE A 652 28.08 -4.05 25.28
C PHE A 652 28.73 -3.63 26.60
N ALA A 653 28.97 -2.34 26.81
CA ALA A 653 29.51 -1.81 28.04
C ALA A 653 28.54 -2.06 29.21
N ASP A 654 27.25 -1.78 29.02
CA ASP A 654 26.21 -2.05 30.02
C ASP A 654 26.05 -3.56 30.33
N ALA A 655 26.35 -4.43 29.33
CA ALA A 655 26.38 -5.88 29.51
C ALA A 655 27.70 -6.42 30.11
N GLY A 656 28.69 -5.55 30.44
CA GLY A 656 29.94 -5.97 31.11
C GLY A 656 31.08 -6.29 30.18
N PHE A 657 30.98 -6.02 28.86
CA PHE A 657 32.10 -6.15 27.91
C PHE A 657 33.05 -4.95 28.02
N GLU A 658 34.31 -5.17 27.73
CA GLU A 658 35.36 -4.15 27.70
C GLU A 658 35.65 -3.70 26.26
N ALA A 659 35.73 -2.38 26.04
CA ALA A 659 36.16 -1.86 24.74
C ALA A 659 37.61 -2.22 24.43
N ARG A 660 37.89 -2.59 23.18
CA ARG A 660 39.20 -2.93 22.67
C ARG A 660 39.57 -2.04 21.49
N GLY A 661 40.41 -1.05 21.74
CA GLY A 661 40.78 -0.06 20.72
C GLY A 661 39.65 0.90 20.37
N ASP A 662 39.82 1.66 19.27
CA ASP A 662 38.90 2.68 18.81
C ASP A 662 37.99 2.22 17.65
N ASP A 663 38.05 0.94 17.28
CA ASP A 663 37.36 0.36 16.11
C ASP A 663 35.97 -0.21 16.43
N GLY A 664 35.46 0.05 17.64
CA GLY A 664 34.16 -0.38 18.11
C GLY A 664 34.07 -1.87 18.46
N LEU A 665 35.20 -2.50 18.70
CA LEU A 665 35.28 -3.90 19.19
C LEU A 665 35.16 -3.94 20.70
N TYR A 666 34.34 -4.86 21.21
CA TYR A 666 34.15 -5.15 22.63
C TYR A 666 34.48 -6.61 22.91
N LEU A 667 35.07 -6.90 24.06
CA LEU A 667 35.48 -8.25 24.49
C LEU A 667 34.94 -8.54 25.90
N LEU A 668 34.28 -9.67 26.09
CA LEU A 668 33.92 -10.21 27.38
C LEU A 668 35.11 -11.04 27.93
N THR A 669 35.88 -10.45 28.82
CA THR A 669 37.08 -11.08 29.41
C THR A 669 36.72 -12.05 30.52
N ASP A 670 35.63 -11.83 31.23
CA ASP A 670 35.11 -12.64 32.33
C ASP A 670 33.59 -12.74 32.23
N PRO A 671 33.02 -13.96 32.01
CA PRO A 671 31.57 -14.17 32.00
C PRO A 671 30.86 -13.75 33.29
N GLY A 672 31.56 -13.71 34.42
CA GLY A 672 31.02 -13.24 35.71
C GLY A 672 30.66 -11.73 35.74
N ARG A 673 31.13 -10.96 34.74
CA ARG A 673 30.81 -9.55 34.60
C ARG A 673 29.45 -9.30 33.96
N LEU A 674 28.86 -10.31 33.32
CA LEU A 674 27.50 -10.19 32.83
C LEU A 674 26.55 -9.98 34.03
N PRO A 675 25.57 -9.05 33.93
CA PRO A 675 24.61 -8.84 35.03
C PRO A 675 23.79 -10.11 35.26
N GLU A 676 23.42 -10.34 36.51
CA GLU A 676 22.48 -11.41 36.88
C GLU A 676 21.07 -11.01 36.40
N LEU A 677 20.43 -11.88 35.62
CA LEU A 677 19.09 -11.61 35.07
C LEU A 677 18.04 -11.35 36.15
N SER A 678 18.22 -11.95 37.36
CA SER A 678 17.32 -11.76 38.51
C SER A 678 17.43 -10.38 39.17
N GLU A 679 18.54 -9.66 38.95
CA GLU A 679 18.77 -8.33 39.50
C GLU A 679 18.29 -7.20 38.59
N LEU A 680 18.00 -7.53 37.34
CA LEU A 680 17.54 -6.56 36.35
C LEU A 680 16.05 -6.21 36.53
N PRO A 681 15.62 -4.98 36.17
CA PRO A 681 14.21 -4.57 36.33
C PRO A 681 13.25 -5.22 35.33
N VAL A 682 13.75 -6.13 34.49
CA VAL A 682 13.00 -6.81 33.43
C VAL A 682 13.00 -8.31 33.66
N THR A 683 11.82 -8.92 33.63
CA THR A 683 11.69 -10.38 33.78
C THR A 683 12.02 -11.07 32.46
N VAL A 684 13.02 -11.96 32.49
CA VAL A 684 13.36 -12.79 31.33
C VAL A 684 12.65 -14.15 31.41
N LEU A 685 11.96 -14.52 30.34
CA LEU A 685 11.31 -15.82 30.17
C LEU A 685 12.07 -16.62 29.10
N SER A 686 12.78 -17.68 29.53
CA SER A 686 13.50 -18.58 28.59
C SER A 686 12.57 -19.70 28.12
N ALA A 687 12.63 -20.07 26.85
CA ALA A 687 11.81 -21.15 26.28
C ALA A 687 12.18 -22.54 26.85
N THR A 688 13.37 -22.70 27.43
CA THR A 688 13.80 -23.96 28.05
C THR A 688 13.05 -24.31 29.32
N ALA A 689 12.33 -23.36 29.95
CA ALA A 689 11.54 -23.60 31.17
C ALA A 689 10.11 -24.08 30.91
N ALA A 690 9.61 -24.08 29.67
CA ALA A 690 8.22 -24.41 29.34
C ALA A 690 7.98 -25.92 29.10
N GLY A 691 8.98 -26.78 29.28
CA GLY A 691 8.88 -28.23 29.04
C GLY A 691 8.38 -29.07 30.21
N ALA A 692 7.99 -28.49 31.39
CA ALA A 692 7.56 -29.22 32.55
C ALA A 692 6.25 -28.69 33.15
N GLY A 693 5.19 -28.71 32.35
CA GLY A 693 3.85 -28.31 32.87
C GLY A 693 2.80 -28.29 31.77
N GLY A 694 2.38 -29.45 31.28
CA GLY A 694 1.06 -29.63 30.65
C GLY A 694 0.09 -30.26 31.66
N PRO A 695 -1.21 -30.38 31.40
CA PRO A 695 -2.01 -29.99 30.24
C PRO A 695 -2.86 -28.76 30.43
#